data_19a0b3d1b1d629cf2a8039780b5fa2a0
#
_entry.id   19a0b3d1b1d629cf2a8039780b5fa2a0
#
_cell.length_a   1.000
_cell.length_b   1.000
_cell.length_c   1.000
_cell.angle_alpha   90.00
_cell.angle_beta   90.00
_cell.angle_gamma   90.00
#
_symmetry.space_group_name_H-M   'P 1'
#
loop_
_entity.id
_entity.type
_entity.pdbx_description
1 polymer ?
#
loop_
_entity_poly.entity_id
_entity_poly.type
_entity_poly.pdbx_seq_one_letter_code
_entity_poly.pdbx_strand_id
1 'polypeptide(L)'
;MKNTLLTMVLFAAASAVCGQNHTVSASSDDTDGFPLVDHTTCPIMISKDDGKTVNKVAQLFAGDIERVTGRVPRVVTSTKPKCKYMVVIGTIQGNDYLKKLGEAGKIDVHAIDNAWERYVVKVVENPSKGVEKALVIAGSDRRGAAYGTFAVSEAIGVSPWYWWADVPVEKKEKLMLKADMISKSPSVKYRGIFINDEDWGLKPWASRNFEKELGDIGPRTYAKVCELILRLKGNMLAPAMHSCTGAFYTHDKSKLVADTFGIIITTSHCEPLLLNNASKLEWDQNKDGDWNYATNKDAIIAKWEKRLGEASCFENIYTTAMRGLHDAGLRGNMPMNERVPLIERVIADQRAMLQRHKDIPAEQIPQIFVPYKETMDIYENGLKVPDDITLVWVDDNYGYMKRVSNPEEQKRKGGSGVYYHLSYLGAPHDYLWLNTTAPVLMYEELKKAYDTGADKYWLLNVGDIKPMELGMTTFMDFAWDFDSFDTKTINTHQAKMLARIFGQKYHSDFQYLLDRHYQLAWSRKPEFMGWEREWDKPEYTGLKDTEYSFDNYNEAQQRLAGYKQISDLAADIATDLKEPLRASFFEMVEYPVKAEYQMNRKFLMAQLNHALQGKGDFAGANWAASQAKEAYDSIATLTKEYNSILNGKWDGMMKLAPGWCALYQKMPKVTVNPNTVEKPADLSCDNKKNWLDSCFVVDLRNYSKISNDAQQSIRLVDGIGYDWHVVQLG
;
A
#
# COMPACT_ATOMS: atom_id res chain seq x y z
N MET A 1 -18.32 -48.90 -27.67
CA MET A 1 -19.65 -48.73 -27.05
C MET A 1 -19.50 -48.68 -25.55
N LYS A 2 -20.11 -47.66 -24.94
CA LYS A 2 -20.28 -47.45 -23.47
C LYS A 2 -18.99 -47.17 -22.69
N ASN A 3 -18.69 -45.91 -22.45
CA ASN A 3 -18.80 -45.23 -21.17
C ASN A 3 -18.31 -43.79 -21.32
N THR A 4 -19.24 -42.94 -21.70
CA THR A 4 -19.15 -41.48 -21.58
C THR A 4 -20.40 -41.09 -20.82
N LEU A 5 -20.26 -40.71 -19.58
CA LEU A 5 -21.14 -39.92 -18.72
C LEU A 5 -20.86 -40.32 -17.26
N LEU A 6 -19.99 -39.56 -16.61
CA LEU A 6 -20.10 -39.27 -15.17
C LEU A 6 -18.85 -38.49 -14.72
N THR A 7 -18.83 -37.21 -14.99
CA THR A 7 -17.93 -36.27 -14.25
C THR A 7 -18.44 -34.85 -14.43
N MET A 8 -19.62 -34.63 -13.93
CA MET A 8 -20.13 -33.27 -13.75
C MET A 8 -21.18 -33.33 -12.63
N VAL A 9 -20.73 -33.35 -11.41
CA VAL A 9 -21.40 -32.91 -10.18
C VAL A 9 -20.47 -33.33 -9.04
N LEU A 10 -19.65 -32.38 -8.54
CA LEU A 10 -19.08 -32.41 -7.18
C LEU A 10 -18.03 -31.30 -7.03
N PHE A 11 -18.46 -30.04 -7.09
CA PHE A 11 -17.73 -28.93 -6.48
C PHE A 11 -18.72 -27.83 -6.02
N ALA A 12 -19.62 -28.25 -5.14
CA ALA A 12 -20.45 -27.32 -4.38
C ALA A 12 -20.74 -27.91 -3.01
N ALA A 13 -19.71 -28.12 -2.20
CA ALA A 13 -19.91 -28.41 -0.78
C ALA A 13 -18.57 -28.37 -0.04
N ALA A 14 -18.02 -27.17 0.22
CA ALA A 14 -17.10 -26.98 1.33
C ALA A 14 -16.98 -25.47 1.64
N SER A 15 -18.03 -24.89 2.18
CA SER A 15 -17.97 -23.69 3.04
C SER A 15 -19.34 -23.44 3.65
N ALA A 16 -19.73 -24.36 4.50
CA ALA A 16 -20.88 -24.19 5.38
C ALA A 16 -20.42 -24.42 6.81
N VAL A 17 -19.83 -23.37 7.40
CA VAL A 17 -19.89 -23.16 8.85
C VAL A 17 -19.93 -21.67 9.10
N CYS A 18 -21.01 -21.24 9.76
CA CYS A 18 -21.29 -19.96 10.40
C CYS A 18 -21.75 -18.77 9.55
N GLY A 19 -23.00 -18.39 9.80
CA GLY A 19 -23.58 -17.10 9.49
C GLY A 19 -24.34 -17.05 8.16
N GLN A 20 -25.52 -16.46 8.20
CA GLN A 20 -26.33 -16.17 7.02
C GLN A 20 -25.48 -15.60 5.89
N ASN A 21 -25.53 -16.24 4.72
CA ASN A 21 -24.79 -15.82 3.51
C ASN A 21 -25.29 -14.45 3.02
N HIS A 22 -24.75 -13.38 3.58
CA HIS A 22 -24.99 -12.03 3.12
C HIS A 22 -24.08 -11.75 1.94
N THR A 23 -24.60 -11.76 0.72
CA THR A 23 -23.82 -11.61 -0.51
C THR A 23 -24.43 -10.55 -1.43
N VAL A 24 -23.54 -9.92 -2.21
CA VAL A 24 -23.92 -9.17 -3.40
C VAL A 24 -23.37 -9.92 -4.60
N SER A 25 -24.24 -10.27 -5.54
CA SER A 25 -23.85 -10.97 -6.77
C SER A 25 -24.55 -10.37 -7.97
N ALA A 26 -23.92 -10.44 -9.14
CA ALA A 26 -24.44 -9.99 -10.40
C ALA A 26 -24.40 -11.12 -11.44
N SER A 27 -25.46 -11.26 -12.23
CA SER A 27 -25.57 -12.21 -13.33
C SER A 27 -26.29 -11.58 -14.51
N SER A 28 -25.98 -12.02 -15.72
CA SER A 28 -26.76 -11.70 -16.93
C SER A 28 -28.00 -12.59 -17.09
N ASP A 29 -27.97 -13.78 -16.50
CA ASP A 29 -28.91 -14.89 -16.77
C ASP A 29 -29.98 -15.05 -15.69
N ASP A 30 -29.87 -14.32 -14.58
CA ASP A 30 -30.82 -14.37 -13.48
C ASP A 30 -32.14 -13.66 -13.87
N THR A 31 -33.26 -14.35 -13.74
CA THR A 31 -34.59 -13.80 -14.06
C THR A 31 -35.29 -13.16 -12.86
N ASP A 32 -34.88 -13.49 -11.64
CA ASP A 32 -35.53 -13.07 -10.39
C ASP A 32 -34.81 -11.92 -9.65
N GLY A 33 -33.61 -11.56 -10.11
CA GLY A 33 -32.80 -10.51 -9.53
C GLY A 33 -33.41 -9.10 -9.69
N PHE A 34 -32.73 -8.12 -9.11
CA PHE A 34 -33.01 -6.71 -9.34
C PHE A 34 -32.42 -6.30 -10.70
N PRO A 35 -33.24 -5.77 -11.65
CA PRO A 35 -32.76 -5.39 -12.96
C PRO A 35 -32.02 -4.04 -12.90
N LEU A 36 -30.74 -4.04 -12.57
CA LEU A 36 -29.94 -2.81 -12.56
C LEU A 36 -29.85 -2.22 -13.96
N VAL A 37 -29.67 -3.06 -14.98
CA VAL A 37 -29.76 -2.73 -16.39
C VAL A 37 -30.48 -3.87 -17.13
N ASP A 38 -31.65 -3.57 -17.70
CA ASP A 38 -32.39 -4.45 -18.59
C ASP A 38 -33.06 -3.60 -19.66
N HIS A 39 -32.50 -3.52 -20.86
CA HIS A 39 -32.83 -2.59 -21.94
C HIS A 39 -32.68 -1.10 -21.57
N THR A 40 -32.98 -0.71 -20.35
CA THR A 40 -32.80 0.63 -19.76
C THR A 40 -32.06 0.57 -18.44
N THR A 41 -31.50 1.71 -18.01
CA THR A 41 -30.85 1.82 -16.69
C THR A 41 -31.84 2.26 -15.63
N CYS A 42 -31.69 1.78 -14.41
CA CYS A 42 -32.40 2.31 -13.25
C CYS A 42 -31.84 3.69 -12.85
N PRO A 43 -32.65 4.66 -12.47
CA PRO A 43 -32.14 5.89 -11.87
C PRO A 43 -31.51 5.60 -10.52
N ILE A 44 -30.44 6.34 -10.20
CA ILE A 44 -29.78 6.34 -8.90
C ILE A 44 -30.33 7.52 -8.11
N MET A 45 -31.03 7.24 -7.03
CA MET A 45 -31.59 8.25 -6.13
C MET A 45 -30.70 8.49 -4.95
N ILE A 46 -30.41 9.76 -4.68
CA ILE A 46 -29.68 10.25 -3.50
C ILE A 46 -30.50 11.36 -2.82
N SER A 47 -30.21 11.66 -1.56
CA SER A 47 -30.75 12.84 -0.89
C SER A 47 -29.83 14.06 -1.08
N LYS A 48 -30.42 15.26 -1.01
CA LYS A 48 -29.64 16.51 -0.94
C LYS A 48 -28.83 16.62 0.36
N ASP A 49 -29.36 16.01 1.42
CA ASP A 49 -28.78 16.09 2.76
C ASP A 49 -27.71 15.04 3.03
N ASP A 50 -27.50 14.10 2.12
CA ASP A 50 -26.41 13.11 2.20
C ASP A 50 -25.00 13.69 1.94
N GLY A 51 -24.92 14.94 1.47
CA GLY A 51 -23.67 15.66 1.30
C GLY A 51 -22.84 15.28 0.06
N LYS A 52 -21.63 15.83 0.00
CA LYS A 52 -20.77 15.79 -1.21
C LYS A 52 -20.29 14.38 -1.53
N THR A 53 -19.91 13.59 -0.51
CA THR A 53 -19.31 12.25 -0.69
C THR A 53 -20.32 11.29 -1.33
N VAL A 54 -21.54 11.22 -0.83
CA VAL A 54 -22.58 10.35 -1.40
C VAL A 54 -22.90 10.74 -2.85
N ASN A 55 -22.99 12.06 -3.11
CA ASN A 55 -23.18 12.55 -4.49
C ASN A 55 -22.04 12.11 -5.41
N LYS A 56 -20.77 12.29 -4.97
CA LYS A 56 -19.59 11.89 -5.73
C LYS A 56 -19.58 10.39 -6.01
N VAL A 57 -19.87 9.58 -5.00
CA VAL A 57 -19.90 8.11 -5.11
C VAL A 57 -21.01 7.64 -6.04
N ALA A 58 -22.21 8.25 -5.99
CA ALA A 58 -23.30 7.95 -6.92
C ALA A 58 -22.92 8.24 -8.38
N GLN A 59 -22.17 9.33 -8.63
CA GLN A 59 -21.63 9.63 -9.97
C GLN A 59 -20.60 8.61 -10.42
N LEU A 60 -19.69 8.18 -9.52
CA LEU A 60 -18.70 7.14 -9.82
C LEU A 60 -19.39 5.80 -10.15
N PHE A 61 -20.42 5.44 -9.39
CA PHE A 61 -21.21 4.24 -9.64
C PHE A 61 -21.95 4.29 -10.97
N ALA A 62 -22.51 5.45 -11.34
CA ALA A 62 -23.10 5.65 -12.66
C ALA A 62 -22.07 5.42 -13.77
N GLY A 63 -20.84 5.92 -13.59
CA GLY A 63 -19.72 5.65 -14.50
C GLY A 63 -19.29 4.16 -14.51
N ASP A 64 -19.40 3.45 -13.40
CA ASP A 64 -19.10 2.01 -13.34
C ASP A 64 -20.13 1.21 -14.13
N ILE A 65 -21.41 1.53 -13.99
CA ILE A 65 -22.50 0.93 -14.81
C ILE A 65 -22.27 1.22 -16.30
N GLU A 66 -21.85 2.44 -16.65
CA GLU A 66 -21.50 2.79 -18.04
C GLU A 66 -20.33 1.95 -18.55
N ARG A 67 -19.28 1.76 -17.73
CA ARG A 67 -18.14 0.91 -18.10
C ARG A 67 -18.57 -0.52 -18.43
N VAL A 68 -19.47 -1.08 -17.63
CA VAL A 68 -19.94 -2.45 -17.82
C VAL A 68 -20.93 -2.55 -18.98
N THR A 69 -21.87 -1.59 -19.13
CA THR A 69 -23.02 -1.75 -20.05
C THR A 69 -23.04 -0.82 -21.24
N GLY A 70 -22.20 0.21 -21.25
CA GLY A 70 -22.25 1.29 -22.22
C GLY A 70 -23.42 2.27 -22.00
N ARG A 71 -24.17 2.14 -20.89
CA ARG A 71 -25.36 2.96 -20.59
C ARG A 71 -25.19 3.72 -19.29
N VAL A 72 -25.46 5.01 -19.30
CA VAL A 72 -25.31 5.91 -18.13
C VAL A 72 -26.63 6.05 -17.38
N PRO A 73 -26.74 5.60 -16.13
CA PRO A 73 -27.91 5.88 -15.30
C PRO A 73 -27.96 7.35 -14.88
N ARG A 74 -29.14 7.89 -14.72
CA ARG A 74 -29.31 9.25 -14.19
C ARG A 74 -29.21 9.26 -12.69
N VAL A 75 -28.36 10.12 -12.14
CA VAL A 75 -28.34 10.43 -10.70
C VAL A 75 -29.36 11.54 -10.43
N VAL A 76 -30.27 11.29 -9.51
CA VAL A 76 -31.39 12.21 -9.23
C VAL A 76 -31.56 12.44 -7.74
N THR A 77 -31.91 13.67 -7.37
CA THR A 77 -32.27 14.03 -5.99
C THR A 77 -33.80 14.18 -5.93
N SER A 78 -34.51 13.12 -5.59
CA SER A 78 -35.98 13.13 -5.55
C SER A 78 -36.49 12.21 -4.46
N THR A 79 -37.47 12.68 -3.70
CA THR A 79 -38.22 11.89 -2.71
C THR A 79 -39.42 11.16 -3.28
N LYS A 80 -39.74 11.37 -4.55
CA LYS A 80 -40.93 10.79 -5.23
C LYS A 80 -40.50 10.20 -6.59
N PRO A 81 -39.90 9.02 -6.59
CA PRO A 81 -39.46 8.39 -7.83
C PRO A 81 -40.71 7.99 -8.69
N LYS A 82 -40.62 8.29 -9.98
CA LYS A 82 -41.60 7.82 -10.99
C LYS A 82 -40.94 6.73 -11.85
N CYS A 83 -40.60 5.61 -11.24
CA CYS A 83 -39.93 4.51 -11.92
C CYS A 83 -40.29 3.18 -11.26
N LYS A 84 -40.28 2.12 -12.05
CA LYS A 84 -40.57 0.75 -11.60
C LYS A 84 -39.43 0.17 -10.74
N TYR A 85 -38.20 0.47 -11.14
CA TYR A 85 -36.96 0.03 -10.50
C TYR A 85 -36.05 1.22 -10.24
N MET A 86 -35.35 1.23 -9.11
CA MET A 86 -34.39 2.30 -8.77
C MET A 86 -33.28 1.80 -7.86
N VAL A 87 -32.16 2.49 -7.91
CA VAL A 87 -31.10 2.39 -6.89
C VAL A 87 -31.26 3.52 -5.90
N VAL A 88 -31.09 3.25 -4.61
CA VAL A 88 -31.08 4.26 -3.55
C VAL A 88 -29.74 4.21 -2.85
N ILE A 89 -29.00 5.31 -2.86
CA ILE A 89 -27.70 5.42 -2.14
C ILE A 89 -27.84 6.56 -1.14
N GLY A 90 -27.42 6.32 0.11
CA GLY A 90 -27.44 7.36 1.12
C GLY A 90 -26.98 6.90 2.49
N THR A 91 -26.99 7.84 3.42
CA THR A 91 -26.77 7.57 4.85
C THR A 91 -28.12 7.41 5.55
N ILE A 92 -28.15 6.60 6.62
CA ILE A 92 -29.39 6.44 7.40
C ILE A 92 -29.84 7.74 8.08
N GLN A 93 -28.95 8.70 8.25
CA GLN A 93 -29.24 9.99 8.90
C GLN A 93 -29.60 11.09 7.91
N GLY A 94 -28.98 11.10 6.71
CA GLY A 94 -29.16 12.13 5.70
C GLY A 94 -30.27 11.82 4.66
N ASN A 95 -30.86 10.61 4.68
CA ASN A 95 -31.80 10.19 3.65
C ASN A 95 -33.14 9.74 4.25
N ASP A 96 -34.14 10.61 4.18
CA ASP A 96 -35.49 10.34 4.69
C ASP A 96 -36.18 9.12 4.03
N TYR A 97 -35.80 8.78 2.82
CA TYR A 97 -36.34 7.58 2.19
C TYR A 97 -35.80 6.31 2.86
N LEU A 98 -34.50 6.29 3.20
CA LEU A 98 -33.88 5.19 3.94
C LEU A 98 -34.44 5.08 5.37
N LYS A 99 -34.66 6.20 6.06
CA LYS A 99 -35.34 6.21 7.37
C LYS A 99 -36.69 5.52 7.31
N LYS A 100 -37.53 5.90 6.36
CA LYS A 100 -38.86 5.29 6.16
C LYS A 100 -38.79 3.80 5.84
N LEU A 101 -37.81 3.35 5.09
CA LEU A 101 -37.59 1.91 4.85
C LEU A 101 -37.19 1.17 6.13
N GLY A 102 -36.38 1.79 6.99
CA GLY A 102 -36.03 1.25 8.29
C GLY A 102 -37.23 1.18 9.22
N GLU A 103 -38.00 2.27 9.37
CA GLU A 103 -39.24 2.34 10.16
C GLU A 103 -40.28 1.31 9.71
N ALA A 104 -40.34 1.02 8.40
CA ALA A 104 -41.22 -0.01 7.84
C ALA A 104 -40.64 -1.44 7.98
N GLY A 105 -39.48 -1.62 8.60
CA GLY A 105 -38.82 -2.92 8.76
C GLY A 105 -38.34 -3.56 7.46
N LYS A 106 -38.21 -2.79 6.36
CA LYS A 106 -37.76 -3.30 5.04
C LYS A 106 -36.26 -3.45 4.92
N ILE A 107 -35.50 -2.64 5.67
CA ILE A 107 -34.05 -2.74 5.86
C ILE A 107 -33.74 -2.69 7.35
N ASP A 108 -32.70 -3.41 7.76
CA ASP A 108 -32.24 -3.38 9.16
C ASP A 108 -31.27 -2.21 9.37
N VAL A 109 -31.80 -1.04 9.64
CA VAL A 109 -30.98 0.14 9.96
C VAL A 109 -30.35 0.06 11.35
N HIS A 110 -30.96 -0.68 12.29
CA HIS A 110 -30.43 -0.83 13.64
C HIS A 110 -29.11 -1.58 13.67
N ALA A 111 -28.91 -2.51 12.75
CA ALA A 111 -27.66 -3.25 12.62
C ALA A 111 -26.44 -2.36 12.31
N ILE A 112 -26.66 -1.14 11.77
CA ILE A 112 -25.60 -0.22 11.37
C ILE A 112 -25.68 1.15 12.08
N ASP A 113 -26.71 1.39 12.87
CA ASP A 113 -26.90 2.68 13.55
C ASP A 113 -25.78 2.95 14.55
N ASN A 114 -25.29 4.19 14.59
CA ASN A 114 -24.15 4.64 15.40
C ASN A 114 -22.86 3.83 15.23
N ALA A 115 -22.77 2.99 14.19
CA ALA A 115 -21.58 2.23 13.89
C ALA A 115 -20.64 3.01 12.95
N TRP A 116 -19.34 2.76 13.06
CA TRP A 116 -18.32 3.35 12.22
C TRP A 116 -18.26 2.64 10.88
N GLU A 117 -18.56 3.35 9.77
CA GLU A 117 -18.36 2.95 8.38
C GLU A 117 -19.02 1.61 7.99
N ARG A 118 -20.15 1.26 8.59
CA ARG A 118 -20.93 0.08 8.21
C ARG A 118 -21.95 0.42 7.12
N TYR A 119 -22.42 -0.61 6.44
CA TYR A 119 -23.42 -0.46 5.39
C TYR A 119 -24.33 -1.68 5.26
N VAL A 120 -25.51 -1.43 4.67
CA VAL A 120 -26.46 -2.44 4.19
C VAL A 120 -26.57 -2.31 2.68
N VAL A 121 -26.50 -3.43 1.95
CA VAL A 121 -26.87 -3.52 0.54
C VAL A 121 -27.96 -4.56 0.40
N LYS A 122 -29.16 -4.13 0.00
CA LYS A 122 -30.33 -5.02 -0.05
C LYS A 122 -31.24 -4.70 -1.22
N VAL A 123 -31.76 -5.74 -1.88
CA VAL A 123 -32.89 -5.62 -2.80
C VAL A 123 -34.17 -5.63 -1.97
N VAL A 124 -34.93 -4.54 -2.05
CA VAL A 124 -36.20 -4.35 -1.34
C VAL A 124 -37.36 -4.38 -2.32
N GLU A 125 -38.30 -5.29 -2.10
CA GLU A 125 -39.53 -5.39 -2.88
C GLU A 125 -40.60 -4.40 -2.38
N ASN A 126 -41.32 -3.81 -3.32
CA ASN A 126 -42.36 -2.82 -3.04
C ASN A 126 -41.94 -1.76 -2.02
N PRO A 127 -40.78 -1.09 -2.21
CA PRO A 127 -40.24 -0.16 -1.23
C PRO A 127 -41.15 1.04 -0.98
N SER A 128 -41.90 1.48 -2.02
CA SER A 128 -42.91 2.54 -1.95
C SER A 128 -43.93 2.40 -3.05
N LYS A 129 -45.07 3.14 -2.97
CA LYS A 129 -46.12 3.10 -3.98
C LYS A 129 -45.58 3.43 -5.36
N GLY A 130 -45.78 2.53 -6.32
CA GLY A 130 -45.36 2.67 -7.71
C GLY A 130 -43.91 2.26 -8.01
N VAL A 131 -43.19 1.74 -7.03
CA VAL A 131 -41.86 1.15 -7.21
C VAL A 131 -41.95 -0.34 -6.88
N GLU A 132 -41.60 -1.23 -7.82
CA GLU A 132 -41.65 -2.66 -7.62
C GLU A 132 -40.44 -3.19 -6.82
N LYS A 133 -39.23 -2.78 -7.23
CA LYS A 133 -38.00 -3.15 -6.49
C LYS A 133 -37.05 -1.95 -6.38
N ALA A 134 -36.32 -1.88 -5.29
CA ALA A 134 -35.18 -0.97 -5.13
C ALA A 134 -33.94 -1.73 -4.67
N LEU A 135 -32.80 -1.43 -5.30
CA LEU A 135 -31.49 -1.74 -4.74
C LEU A 135 -31.14 -0.63 -3.74
N VAL A 136 -31.13 -0.98 -2.47
CA VAL A 136 -30.86 -0.05 -1.37
C VAL A 136 -29.43 -0.22 -0.90
N ILE A 137 -28.67 0.87 -0.88
CA ILE A 137 -27.31 0.97 -0.35
C ILE A 137 -27.34 2.04 0.73
N ALA A 138 -27.39 1.60 1.98
CA ALA A 138 -27.51 2.46 3.16
C ALA A 138 -26.24 2.38 4.01
N GLY A 139 -25.56 3.51 4.21
CA GLY A 139 -24.42 3.63 5.11
C GLY A 139 -24.80 4.16 6.48
N SER A 140 -24.10 3.73 7.53
CA SER A 140 -24.13 4.36 8.85
C SER A 140 -23.62 5.81 8.79
N ASP A 141 -22.70 6.06 7.86
CA ASP A 141 -22.11 7.35 7.55
C ASP A 141 -21.76 7.44 6.04
N ARG A 142 -21.16 8.57 5.62
CA ARG A 142 -20.82 8.84 4.21
C ARG A 142 -19.88 7.82 3.59
N ARG A 143 -18.94 7.25 4.38
CA ARG A 143 -17.98 6.24 3.91
C ARG A 143 -18.61 4.85 3.89
N GLY A 144 -19.47 4.52 4.85
CA GLY A 144 -20.28 3.32 4.78
C GLY A 144 -21.11 3.25 3.50
N ALA A 145 -21.77 4.36 3.11
CA ALA A 145 -22.50 4.44 1.84
C ALA A 145 -21.57 4.25 0.62
N ALA A 146 -20.34 4.80 0.68
CA ALA A 146 -19.34 4.62 -0.37
C ALA A 146 -18.90 3.15 -0.50
N TYR A 147 -18.57 2.49 0.60
CA TYR A 147 -18.12 1.11 0.61
C TYR A 147 -19.20 0.13 0.13
N GLY A 148 -20.45 0.34 0.57
CA GLY A 148 -21.57 -0.43 0.06
C GLY A 148 -21.77 -0.26 -1.44
N THR A 149 -21.59 0.97 -1.96
CA THR A 149 -21.67 1.25 -3.40
C THR A 149 -20.54 0.57 -4.17
N PHE A 150 -19.29 0.65 -3.68
CA PHE A 150 -18.17 0.00 -4.36
C PHE A 150 -18.17 -1.53 -4.22
N ALA A 151 -18.81 -2.09 -3.17
CA ALA A 151 -19.08 -3.53 -3.13
C ALA A 151 -20.01 -3.97 -4.28
N VAL A 152 -20.99 -3.15 -4.62
CA VAL A 152 -21.82 -3.39 -5.82
C VAL A 152 -21.03 -3.19 -7.11
N SER A 153 -20.16 -2.16 -7.18
CA SER A 153 -19.29 -1.94 -8.34
C SER A 153 -18.39 -3.15 -8.60
N GLU A 154 -17.81 -3.71 -7.55
CA GLU A 154 -16.97 -4.92 -7.65
C GLU A 154 -17.79 -6.15 -8.08
N ALA A 155 -18.99 -6.33 -7.54
CA ALA A 155 -19.91 -7.42 -7.92
C ALA A 155 -20.34 -7.36 -9.40
N ILE A 156 -20.50 -6.18 -9.99
CA ILE A 156 -20.82 -6.03 -11.42
C ILE A 156 -19.60 -6.18 -12.32
N GLY A 157 -18.39 -6.28 -11.76
CA GLY A 157 -17.14 -6.55 -12.47
C GLY A 157 -16.18 -5.36 -12.62
N VAL A 158 -16.33 -4.31 -11.82
CA VAL A 158 -15.40 -3.17 -11.82
C VAL A 158 -14.41 -3.33 -10.69
N SER A 159 -13.19 -3.73 -11.01
CA SER A 159 -12.09 -3.85 -10.05
C SER A 159 -11.74 -2.51 -9.42
N PRO A 160 -11.30 -2.46 -8.13
CA PRO A 160 -10.67 -1.27 -7.57
C PRO A 160 -9.50 -0.74 -8.42
N TRP A 161 -8.83 -1.61 -9.12
CA TRP A 161 -7.65 -1.35 -9.95
C TRP A 161 -7.96 -1.04 -11.41
N TYR A 162 -9.24 -0.86 -11.77
CA TYR A 162 -9.65 -0.58 -13.15
C TYR A 162 -8.92 0.59 -13.80
N TRP A 163 -8.51 1.57 -13.01
CA TRP A 163 -7.85 2.77 -13.50
C TRP A 163 -6.34 2.75 -13.25
N TRP A 164 -5.88 2.39 -12.02
CA TRP A 164 -4.48 2.42 -11.64
C TRP A 164 -3.66 1.24 -12.18
N ALA A 165 -4.26 0.11 -12.44
CA ALA A 165 -3.61 -1.06 -13.05
C ALA A 165 -4.33 -1.53 -14.32
N ASP A 166 -5.14 -0.67 -14.93
CA ASP A 166 -5.81 -0.91 -16.20
C ASP A 166 -6.58 -2.22 -16.29
N VAL A 167 -7.07 -2.73 -15.14
CA VAL A 167 -7.88 -3.93 -15.10
C VAL A 167 -9.13 -3.71 -15.95
N PRO A 168 -9.29 -4.45 -17.04
CA PRO A 168 -10.39 -4.21 -17.98
C PRO A 168 -11.74 -4.59 -17.36
N VAL A 169 -12.76 -3.88 -17.79
CA VAL A 169 -14.16 -4.14 -17.40
C VAL A 169 -14.87 -4.88 -18.53
N GLU A 170 -15.33 -6.10 -18.23
CA GLU A 170 -16.07 -6.90 -19.18
C GLU A 170 -17.43 -6.27 -19.52
N LYS A 171 -17.76 -6.20 -20.80
CA LYS A 171 -19.03 -5.67 -21.27
C LYS A 171 -20.17 -6.67 -21.09
N LYS A 172 -21.29 -6.20 -20.55
CA LYS A 172 -22.51 -6.97 -20.33
C LYS A 172 -23.71 -6.16 -20.80
N GLU A 173 -24.61 -6.77 -21.57
CA GLU A 173 -25.81 -6.10 -22.07
C GLU A 173 -26.88 -5.95 -20.98
N LYS A 174 -26.92 -6.91 -20.05
CA LYS A 174 -27.88 -7.00 -18.96
C LYS A 174 -27.16 -7.22 -17.64
N LEU A 175 -27.67 -6.61 -16.58
CA LEU A 175 -27.18 -6.76 -15.21
C LEU A 175 -28.36 -7.01 -14.26
N MET A 176 -28.43 -8.21 -13.71
CA MET A 176 -29.36 -8.59 -12.67
C MET A 176 -28.60 -8.78 -11.36
N LEU A 177 -29.10 -8.23 -10.26
CA LEU A 177 -28.44 -8.26 -8.96
C LEU A 177 -29.27 -9.01 -7.93
N LYS A 178 -28.60 -9.81 -7.10
CA LYS A 178 -29.09 -10.26 -5.81
C LYS A 178 -28.23 -9.61 -4.72
N ALA A 179 -28.87 -9.01 -3.74
CA ALA A 179 -28.18 -8.35 -2.66
C ALA A 179 -28.97 -8.47 -1.35
N ASP A 180 -28.34 -9.05 -0.34
CA ASP A 180 -28.77 -9.05 1.04
C ASP A 180 -27.50 -9.12 1.92
N MET A 181 -26.91 -7.96 2.20
CA MET A 181 -25.62 -7.85 2.87
C MET A 181 -25.65 -6.79 3.95
N ILE A 182 -25.14 -7.12 5.12
CA ILE A 182 -24.85 -6.18 6.20
C ILE A 182 -23.36 -6.33 6.51
N SER A 183 -22.60 -5.25 6.38
CA SER A 183 -21.16 -5.28 6.67
C SER A 183 -20.89 -5.40 8.17
N LYS A 184 -19.73 -5.93 8.54
CA LYS A 184 -19.13 -5.72 9.86
C LYS A 184 -18.57 -4.29 9.96
N SER A 185 -18.22 -3.86 11.17
CA SER A 185 -17.33 -2.70 11.35
C SER A 185 -15.92 -3.08 10.88
N PRO A 186 -15.15 -2.14 10.33
CA PRO A 186 -13.76 -2.42 9.98
C PRO A 186 -12.94 -2.78 11.22
N SER A 187 -11.98 -3.67 11.07
CA SER A 187 -11.06 -4.08 12.13
C SER A 187 -10.20 -2.92 12.62
N VAL A 188 -9.84 -2.00 11.73
CA VAL A 188 -9.05 -0.82 12.04
C VAL A 188 -9.82 0.45 11.71
N LYS A 189 -9.90 1.38 12.67
CA LYS A 189 -10.72 2.59 12.55
C LYS A 189 -10.23 3.53 11.44
N TYR A 190 -8.97 3.95 11.47
CA TYR A 190 -8.33 4.81 10.48
C TYR A 190 -7.31 3.99 9.71
N ARG A 191 -7.47 3.89 8.39
CA ARG A 191 -6.66 3.03 7.52
C ARG A 191 -6.44 3.70 6.19
N GLY A 192 -5.19 3.77 5.77
CA GLY A 192 -4.86 4.50 4.58
C GLY A 192 -3.42 4.32 4.13
N ILE A 193 -3.04 5.10 3.14
CA ILE A 193 -1.70 5.06 2.54
C ILE A 193 -0.95 6.37 2.77
N PHE A 194 0.36 6.26 2.74
CA PHE A 194 1.29 7.37 2.69
C PHE A 194 2.09 7.33 1.38
N ILE A 195 1.97 8.38 0.59
CA ILE A 195 2.78 8.60 -0.61
C ILE A 195 4.04 9.31 -0.13
N ASN A 196 5.10 8.53 0.13
CA ASN A 196 6.31 9.01 0.77
C ASN A 196 7.45 9.31 -0.19
N ASP A 197 7.46 8.66 -1.37
CA ASP A 197 8.60 8.68 -2.28
C ASP A 197 8.14 9.00 -3.72
N GLU A 198 7.32 10.01 -3.85
CA GLU A 198 6.66 10.41 -5.09
C GLU A 198 7.61 10.84 -6.22
N ASP A 199 8.86 11.14 -5.92
CA ASP A 199 9.89 11.44 -6.92
C ASP A 199 10.36 10.19 -7.67
N TRP A 200 10.03 8.98 -7.19
CA TRP A 200 10.25 7.74 -7.91
C TRP A 200 9.43 7.66 -9.19
N GLY A 201 8.13 7.91 -9.13
CA GLY A 201 7.24 7.76 -10.28
C GLY A 201 6.06 8.72 -10.32
N LEU A 202 5.29 8.87 -9.22
CA LEU A 202 4.03 9.62 -9.22
C LEU A 202 4.23 11.09 -9.61
N LYS A 203 5.25 11.77 -9.07
CA LYS A 203 5.55 13.16 -9.41
C LYS A 203 6.02 13.32 -10.86
N PRO A 204 7.01 12.56 -11.38
CA PRO A 204 7.38 12.61 -12.78
C PRO A 204 6.22 12.36 -13.74
N TRP A 205 5.37 11.37 -13.44
CA TRP A 205 4.21 11.04 -14.24
C TRP A 205 3.13 12.15 -14.18
N ALA A 206 2.74 12.58 -12.99
CA ALA A 206 1.71 13.62 -12.84
C ALA A 206 2.11 14.91 -13.55
N SER A 207 3.33 15.39 -13.32
CA SER A 207 3.81 16.66 -13.84
C SER A 207 4.00 16.69 -15.36
N ARG A 208 4.31 15.55 -15.98
CA ARG A 208 4.60 15.49 -17.42
C ARG A 208 3.46 14.92 -18.24
N ASN A 209 2.60 14.11 -17.63
CA ASN A 209 1.56 13.37 -18.33
C ASN A 209 0.16 13.76 -17.88
N PHE A 210 -0.18 13.62 -16.60
CA PHE A 210 -1.57 13.68 -16.12
C PHE A 210 -2.05 15.09 -15.73
N GLU A 211 -1.20 15.90 -15.09
CA GLU A 211 -1.46 17.30 -14.71
C GLU A 211 -0.39 18.25 -15.25
N LYS A 212 -0.09 18.14 -16.54
CA LYS A 212 0.93 18.97 -17.24
C LYS A 212 0.78 20.45 -17.02
N GLU A 213 -0.46 20.92 -16.98
CA GLU A 213 -0.81 22.32 -16.77
C GLU A 213 -0.38 22.83 -15.40
N LEU A 214 -0.34 21.96 -14.40
CA LEU A 214 0.11 22.29 -13.06
C LEU A 214 1.63 22.02 -12.89
N GLY A 215 2.15 21.04 -13.64
CA GLY A 215 3.54 20.61 -13.51
C GLY A 215 3.84 19.95 -12.16
N ASP A 216 2.82 19.42 -11.48
CA ASP A 216 2.91 18.89 -10.11
C ASP A 216 1.89 17.77 -9.84
N ILE A 217 1.93 17.19 -8.63
CA ILE A 217 0.86 16.35 -8.10
C ILE A 217 -0.24 17.29 -7.59
N GLY A 218 -1.37 17.30 -8.26
CA GLY A 218 -2.45 18.22 -7.98
C GLY A 218 -3.79 17.56 -7.71
N PRO A 219 -4.87 18.35 -7.70
CA PRO A 219 -6.20 17.89 -7.33
C PRO A 219 -6.75 16.78 -8.22
N ARG A 220 -6.36 16.69 -9.50
CA ARG A 220 -6.81 15.60 -10.38
C ARG A 220 -6.14 14.27 -10.00
N THR A 221 -4.86 14.31 -9.69
CA THR A 221 -4.12 13.14 -9.20
C THR A 221 -4.69 12.68 -7.86
N TYR A 222 -4.86 13.60 -6.91
CA TYR A 222 -5.47 13.26 -5.62
C TYR A 222 -6.90 12.76 -5.74
N ALA A 223 -7.68 13.20 -6.73
CA ALA A 223 -9.02 12.64 -6.98
C ALA A 223 -8.95 11.15 -7.35
N LYS A 224 -7.94 10.74 -8.13
CA LYS A 224 -7.73 9.32 -8.48
C LYS A 224 -7.19 8.50 -7.30
N VAL A 225 -6.34 9.09 -6.48
CA VAL A 225 -5.86 8.47 -5.24
C VAL A 225 -7.01 8.27 -4.25
N CYS A 226 -7.81 9.30 -4.00
CA CYS A 226 -8.96 9.23 -3.09
C CYS A 226 -10.01 8.21 -3.56
N GLU A 227 -10.26 8.13 -4.87
CA GLU A 227 -11.14 7.10 -5.44
C GLU A 227 -10.61 5.69 -5.16
N LEU A 228 -9.30 5.45 -5.39
CA LEU A 228 -8.67 4.15 -5.11
C LEU A 228 -8.78 3.78 -3.63
N ILE A 229 -8.46 4.71 -2.73
CA ILE A 229 -8.54 4.47 -1.28
C ILE A 229 -9.96 4.03 -0.90
N LEU A 230 -11.01 4.72 -1.36
CA LEU A 230 -12.39 4.32 -1.07
C LEU A 230 -12.75 2.96 -1.66
N ARG A 231 -12.30 2.64 -2.88
CA ARG A 231 -12.54 1.33 -3.50
C ARG A 231 -11.85 0.20 -2.74
N LEU A 232 -10.71 0.48 -2.12
CA LEU A 232 -9.98 -0.43 -1.22
C LEU A 232 -10.52 -0.38 0.23
N LYS A 233 -11.64 0.30 0.49
CA LYS A 233 -12.25 0.50 1.81
C LYS A 233 -11.34 1.20 2.82
N GLY A 234 -10.37 1.99 2.34
CA GLY A 234 -9.59 2.93 3.13
C GLY A 234 -10.34 4.24 3.36
N ASN A 235 -9.90 5.02 4.34
CA ASN A 235 -10.52 6.29 4.70
C ASN A 235 -9.53 7.44 4.91
N MET A 236 -8.22 7.19 4.77
CA MET A 236 -7.17 8.12 5.17
C MET A 236 -6.06 8.21 4.12
N LEU A 237 -5.48 9.39 3.98
CA LEU A 237 -4.34 9.67 3.12
C LEU A 237 -3.32 10.55 3.84
N ALA A 238 -2.07 10.13 3.87
CA ALA A 238 -0.91 10.99 4.05
C ALA A 238 -0.38 11.34 2.64
N PRO A 239 -0.46 12.61 2.22
CA PRO A 239 -0.10 13.01 0.86
C PRO A 239 1.41 13.06 0.63
N ALA A 240 1.82 13.24 -0.63
CA ALA A 240 3.19 13.44 -1.06
C ALA A 240 3.90 14.54 -0.27
N MET A 241 5.16 14.30 0.14
CA MET A 241 5.85 15.17 1.09
C MET A 241 7.25 15.62 0.68
N HIS A 242 7.87 15.04 -0.33
CA HIS A 242 9.23 15.40 -0.72
C HIS A 242 9.33 16.82 -1.31
N SER A 243 10.50 17.41 -1.21
CA SER A 243 10.76 18.80 -1.64
C SER A 243 10.61 19.04 -3.15
N CYS A 244 10.53 17.96 -3.95
CA CYS A 244 10.27 18.01 -5.39
C CYS A 244 8.83 18.32 -5.73
N THR A 245 7.91 18.20 -4.76
CA THR A 245 6.47 18.35 -4.90
C THR A 245 5.99 19.56 -4.11
N GLY A 246 5.02 20.30 -4.64
CA GLY A 246 4.29 21.30 -3.87
C GLY A 246 3.52 20.60 -2.74
N ALA A 247 3.60 21.15 -1.53
CA ALA A 247 2.88 20.58 -0.40
C ALA A 247 1.37 20.53 -0.68
N PHE A 248 0.68 19.50 -0.15
CA PHE A 248 -0.74 19.24 -0.42
C PHE A 248 -1.65 20.47 -0.29
N TYR A 249 -1.42 21.30 0.72
CA TYR A 249 -2.22 22.49 0.98
C TYR A 249 -1.85 23.69 0.11
N THR A 250 -0.72 23.68 -0.59
CA THR A 250 -0.34 24.76 -1.53
C THR A 250 -1.18 24.72 -2.82
N HIS A 251 -1.82 23.60 -3.11
CA HIS A 251 -2.81 23.47 -4.16
C HIS A 251 -4.22 23.50 -3.57
N ASP A 252 -4.82 24.69 -3.53
CA ASP A 252 -6.10 24.96 -2.83
C ASP A 252 -7.22 23.97 -3.07
N LYS A 253 -7.29 23.37 -4.26
CA LYS A 253 -8.33 22.41 -4.61
C LYS A 253 -8.09 21.01 -4.06
N SER A 254 -6.87 20.65 -3.64
CA SER A 254 -6.54 19.30 -3.17
C SER A 254 -7.31 18.94 -1.89
N LYS A 255 -7.36 19.87 -0.91
CA LYS A 255 -8.16 19.70 0.33
C LYS A 255 -9.66 19.56 0.06
N LEU A 256 -10.17 20.26 -0.97
CA LEU A 256 -11.57 20.17 -1.37
C LEU A 256 -11.90 18.83 -2.04
N VAL A 257 -10.95 18.27 -2.77
CA VAL A 257 -11.05 16.92 -3.35
C VAL A 257 -11.12 15.88 -2.25
N ALA A 258 -10.19 15.91 -1.29
CA ALA A 258 -10.21 14.96 -0.17
C ALA A 258 -11.55 15.03 0.59
N ASP A 259 -12.04 16.21 0.92
CA ASP A 259 -13.34 16.40 1.57
C ASP A 259 -14.53 15.88 0.71
N THR A 260 -14.48 16.11 -0.61
CA THR A 260 -15.51 15.62 -1.54
C THR A 260 -15.57 14.09 -1.54
N PHE A 261 -14.43 13.42 -1.48
CA PHE A 261 -14.36 11.96 -1.39
C PHE A 261 -14.57 11.44 0.04
N GLY A 262 -14.59 12.30 1.06
CA GLY A 262 -14.67 11.91 2.46
C GLY A 262 -13.39 11.28 3.00
N ILE A 263 -12.24 11.58 2.38
CA ILE A 263 -10.94 11.10 2.81
C ILE A 263 -10.37 12.02 3.89
N ILE A 264 -9.93 11.40 4.97
CA ILE A 264 -9.27 12.05 6.11
C ILE A 264 -7.81 12.32 5.72
N ILE A 265 -7.35 13.56 5.93
CA ILE A 265 -5.94 13.88 5.72
C ILE A 265 -5.18 13.73 7.04
N THR A 266 -4.06 13.05 6.94
CA THR A 266 -3.05 12.93 8.01
C THR A 266 -1.69 13.25 7.43
N THR A 267 -0.66 13.23 8.25
CA THR A 267 0.73 13.45 7.82
C THR A 267 1.68 12.53 8.57
N SER A 268 2.89 12.43 8.07
CA SER A 268 3.93 11.60 8.68
C SER A 268 4.43 12.17 10.02
N HIS A 269 5.31 11.41 10.67
CA HIS A 269 5.97 11.78 11.93
C HIS A 269 6.84 13.05 11.85
N CYS A 270 7.21 13.49 10.66
CA CYS A 270 8.04 14.69 10.43
C CYS A 270 7.24 15.93 10.03
N GLU A 271 5.93 15.82 9.84
CA GLU A 271 5.04 16.89 9.39
C GLU A 271 3.96 17.23 10.44
N PRO A 272 4.34 17.81 11.58
CA PRO A 272 3.39 18.09 12.65
C PRO A 272 2.32 19.09 12.22
N LEU A 273 1.09 18.87 12.69
CA LEU A 273 -0.08 19.70 12.43
C LEU A 273 -0.34 19.96 10.94
N LEU A 274 -0.09 18.92 10.09
CA LEU A 274 -0.31 18.96 8.64
C LEU A 274 0.59 19.95 7.88
N LEU A 275 1.70 20.38 8.48
CA LEU A 275 2.66 21.29 7.85
C LEU A 275 3.80 20.51 7.21
N ASN A 276 3.95 20.58 5.90
CA ASN A 276 5.08 19.99 5.19
C ASN A 276 6.30 20.92 5.29
N ASN A 277 7.19 20.62 6.23
CA ASN A 277 8.40 21.41 6.45
C ASN A 277 9.53 21.13 5.44
N ALA A 278 9.39 20.15 4.55
CA ALA A 278 10.31 19.89 3.45
C ALA A 278 10.07 20.82 2.26
N SER A 279 8.84 21.27 2.08
CA SER A 279 8.47 22.19 1.00
C SER A 279 8.89 23.65 1.33
N LYS A 280 9.73 24.24 0.48
CA LYS A 280 10.10 25.66 0.60
C LYS A 280 8.92 26.62 0.51
N LEU A 281 7.78 26.18 -0.01
CA LEU A 281 6.55 26.97 -0.05
C LEU A 281 5.90 27.09 1.34
N GLU A 282 6.17 26.15 2.24
CA GLU A 282 5.64 26.14 3.60
C GLU A 282 6.68 26.52 4.65
N TRP A 283 7.92 26.03 4.51
CA TRP A 283 9.04 26.41 5.38
C TRP A 283 10.30 26.69 4.58
N ASP A 284 10.68 27.96 4.48
CA ASP A 284 11.92 28.39 3.84
C ASP A 284 12.91 28.87 4.92
N GLN A 285 13.95 28.08 5.18
CA GLN A 285 14.94 28.40 6.23
C GLN A 285 15.58 29.80 6.05
N ASN A 286 15.68 30.32 4.82
CA ASN A 286 16.23 31.64 4.57
C ASN A 286 15.27 32.76 5.00
N LYS A 287 13.99 32.51 5.11
CA LYS A 287 12.95 33.49 5.49
C LYS A 287 12.41 33.23 6.89
N ASP A 288 12.14 31.94 7.18
CA ASP A 288 11.44 31.51 8.38
C ASP A 288 12.43 31.13 9.52
N GLY A 289 13.72 31.03 9.21
CA GLY A 289 14.77 30.68 10.16
C GLY A 289 14.89 29.17 10.37
N ASP A 290 15.60 28.80 11.45
CA ASP A 290 15.85 27.38 11.73
C ASP A 290 14.60 26.66 12.25
N TRP A 291 14.39 25.39 11.79
CA TRP A 291 13.34 24.52 12.29
C TRP A 291 13.75 23.94 13.64
N ASN A 292 13.75 24.80 14.67
CA ASN A 292 14.18 24.47 16.02
C ASN A 292 13.28 25.18 17.04
N TYR A 293 12.44 24.42 17.73
CA TYR A 293 11.46 24.98 18.67
C TYR A 293 12.09 25.67 19.88
N ALA A 294 13.29 25.26 20.29
CA ALA A 294 13.99 25.90 21.41
C ALA A 294 14.45 27.31 21.10
N THR A 295 14.75 27.63 19.82
CA THR A 295 15.34 28.89 19.41
C THR A 295 14.45 29.72 18.48
N ASN A 296 13.43 29.12 17.83
CA ASN A 296 12.59 29.76 16.82
C ASN A 296 11.12 29.40 16.98
N LYS A 297 10.65 29.31 18.24
CA LYS A 297 9.29 28.93 18.61
C LYS A 297 8.22 29.75 17.88
N ASP A 298 8.35 31.07 17.87
CA ASP A 298 7.30 31.97 17.39
C ASP A 298 7.06 31.83 15.87
N ALA A 299 8.10 31.65 15.06
CA ALA A 299 7.95 31.41 13.65
C ALA A 299 7.28 30.07 13.34
N ILE A 300 7.64 29.02 14.11
CA ILE A 300 7.03 27.69 13.97
C ILE A 300 5.56 27.75 14.34
N ILE A 301 5.19 28.37 15.47
CA ILE A 301 3.81 28.55 15.88
C ILE A 301 3.02 29.33 14.82
N ALA A 302 3.56 30.41 14.28
CA ALA A 302 2.88 31.20 13.25
C ALA A 302 2.53 30.36 12.00
N LYS A 303 3.42 29.45 11.60
CA LYS A 303 3.16 28.52 10.47
C LYS A 303 2.10 27.48 10.83
N TRP A 304 2.15 26.92 12.01
CA TRP A 304 1.13 25.97 12.47
C TRP A 304 -0.25 26.62 12.61
N GLU A 305 -0.34 27.82 13.18
CA GLU A 305 -1.59 28.62 13.27
C GLU A 305 -2.18 28.86 11.87
N LYS A 306 -1.33 29.28 10.92
CA LYS A 306 -1.78 29.47 9.53
C LYS A 306 -2.34 28.17 8.95
N ARG A 307 -1.62 27.04 9.09
CA ARG A 307 -2.05 25.74 8.59
C ARG A 307 -3.37 25.31 9.23
N LEU A 308 -3.52 25.45 10.53
CA LEU A 308 -4.76 25.13 11.21
C LEU A 308 -5.94 26.00 10.76
N GLY A 309 -5.70 27.29 10.49
CA GLY A 309 -6.72 28.16 9.88
C GLY A 309 -7.21 27.67 8.52
N GLU A 310 -6.33 27.05 7.72
CA GLU A 310 -6.66 26.50 6.39
C GLU A 310 -7.30 25.11 6.45
N ALA A 311 -7.02 24.32 7.49
CA ALA A 311 -7.33 22.89 7.55
C ALA A 311 -8.43 22.52 8.56
N SER A 312 -8.69 23.34 9.58
CA SER A 312 -9.55 22.97 10.72
C SER A 312 -11.02 22.69 10.35
N CYS A 313 -11.51 23.21 9.24
CA CYS A 313 -12.88 22.94 8.79
C CYS A 313 -13.04 21.55 8.11
N PHE A 314 -11.95 20.87 7.83
CA PHE A 314 -11.96 19.54 7.22
C PHE A 314 -11.74 18.43 8.27
N GLU A 315 -12.01 17.19 7.86
CA GLU A 315 -11.74 16.00 8.68
C GLU A 315 -10.27 15.62 8.56
N ASN A 316 -9.53 15.71 9.66
CA ASN A 316 -8.10 15.44 9.71
C ASN A 316 -7.71 14.65 10.94
N ILE A 317 -6.55 13.98 10.89
CA ILE A 317 -5.83 13.43 12.04
C ILE A 317 -4.51 14.20 12.14
N TYR A 318 -4.22 14.74 13.30
CA TYR A 318 -3.09 15.64 13.50
C TYR A 318 -1.91 14.92 14.13
N THR A 319 -0.78 14.92 13.42
CA THR A 319 0.50 14.48 13.99
C THR A 319 0.99 15.49 15.01
N THR A 320 1.28 15.04 16.22
CA THR A 320 1.79 15.84 17.33
C THR A 320 3.27 15.54 17.60
N ALA A 321 3.89 16.34 18.46
CA ALA A 321 5.33 16.43 18.66
C ALA A 321 6.04 17.08 17.45
N MET A 322 7.33 16.90 17.32
CA MET A 322 8.11 17.33 16.15
C MET A 322 9.43 16.56 16.07
N ARG A 323 9.95 16.50 14.86
CA ARG A 323 11.33 16.12 14.54
C ARG A 323 12.08 17.30 13.95
N GLY A 324 13.24 17.09 13.38
CA GLY A 324 13.97 18.09 12.62
C GLY A 324 13.30 18.43 11.29
N LEU A 325 14.02 19.16 10.45
CA LEU A 325 13.54 19.51 9.12
C LEU A 325 13.47 18.27 8.23
N HIS A 326 12.35 18.07 7.54
CA HIS A 326 12.08 16.85 6.79
C HIS A 326 12.20 15.63 7.72
N ASP A 327 12.85 14.56 7.32
CA ASP A 327 13.07 13.36 8.16
C ASP A 327 14.37 13.43 9.01
N ALA A 328 14.98 14.60 9.15
CA ALA A 328 16.15 14.77 10.02
C ALA A 328 15.77 14.66 11.51
N GLY A 329 16.74 14.30 12.33
CA GLY A 329 16.59 14.32 13.79
C GLY A 329 16.46 15.73 14.36
N LEU A 330 15.97 15.83 15.60
CA LEU A 330 15.86 17.10 16.33
C LEU A 330 17.17 17.86 16.31
N ARG A 331 17.11 19.13 15.92
CA ARG A 331 18.30 19.99 15.87
C ARG A 331 18.76 20.40 17.26
N GLY A 332 20.08 20.58 17.39
CA GLY A 332 20.75 20.97 18.62
C GLY A 332 21.29 19.77 19.42
N ASN A 333 22.44 19.97 20.01
CA ASN A 333 23.09 18.94 20.86
C ASN A 333 22.49 18.99 22.27
N MET A 334 21.17 18.77 22.39
CA MET A 334 20.45 18.79 23.65
C MET A 334 20.55 17.44 24.36
N PRO A 335 20.85 17.41 25.66
CA PRO A 335 20.78 16.18 26.45
C PRO A 335 19.32 15.74 26.66
N MET A 336 19.08 14.48 26.99
CA MET A 336 17.74 13.88 27.07
C MET A 336 16.84 14.57 28.09
N ASN A 337 17.40 15.01 29.23
CA ASN A 337 16.67 15.77 30.27
C ASN A 337 16.18 17.15 29.79
N GLU A 338 16.65 17.67 28.68
CA GLU A 338 16.13 18.90 28.03
C GLU A 338 15.19 18.57 26.87
N ARG A 339 15.43 17.46 26.13
CA ARG A 339 14.60 17.03 25.00
C ARG A 339 13.20 16.63 25.45
N VAL A 340 13.09 15.84 26.53
CA VAL A 340 11.80 15.39 27.05
C VAL A 340 10.87 16.57 27.38
N PRO A 341 11.24 17.53 28.24
CA PRO A 341 10.38 18.68 28.53
C PRO A 341 10.17 19.61 27.34
N LEU A 342 11.08 19.64 26.37
CA LEU A 342 10.87 20.40 25.12
C LEU A 342 9.72 19.80 24.32
N ILE A 343 9.71 18.49 24.09
CA ILE A 343 8.64 17.81 23.33
C ILE A 343 7.30 17.86 24.10
N GLU A 344 7.30 17.75 25.43
CA GLU A 344 6.08 17.96 26.23
C GLU A 344 5.48 19.35 25.99
N ARG A 345 6.31 20.41 25.96
CA ARG A 345 5.85 21.77 25.62
C ARG A 345 5.33 21.88 24.21
N VAL A 346 6.02 21.28 23.23
CA VAL A 346 5.55 21.26 21.84
C VAL A 346 4.15 20.64 21.76
N ILE A 347 3.94 19.48 22.34
CA ILE A 347 2.64 18.80 22.36
C ILE A 347 1.58 19.68 23.06
N ALA A 348 1.91 20.30 24.18
CA ALA A 348 0.97 21.15 24.91
C ALA A 348 0.56 22.38 24.08
N ASP A 349 1.51 23.06 23.44
CA ASP A 349 1.25 24.22 22.59
C ASP A 349 0.43 23.82 21.35
N GLN A 350 0.74 22.69 20.70
CA GLN A 350 -0.01 22.14 19.58
C GLN A 350 -1.46 21.83 19.95
N ARG A 351 -1.70 21.19 21.09
CA ARG A 351 -3.05 20.89 21.59
C ARG A 351 -3.86 22.14 21.89
N ALA A 352 -3.22 23.15 22.48
CA ALA A 352 -3.88 24.45 22.73
C ALA A 352 -4.29 25.16 21.43
N MET A 353 -3.45 25.08 20.37
CA MET A 353 -3.80 25.59 19.05
C MET A 353 -4.96 24.80 18.42
N LEU A 354 -4.90 23.48 18.45
CA LEU A 354 -5.98 22.60 17.95
C LEU A 354 -7.32 22.91 18.61
N GLN A 355 -7.35 23.04 19.95
CA GLN A 355 -8.55 23.39 20.68
C GLN A 355 -9.14 24.73 20.24
N ARG A 356 -8.31 25.76 20.04
CA ARG A 356 -8.77 27.06 19.58
C ARG A 356 -9.35 27.01 18.16
N HIS A 357 -8.68 26.32 17.24
CA HIS A 357 -9.13 26.26 15.84
C HIS A 357 -10.33 25.35 15.58
N LYS A 358 -10.52 24.32 16.41
CA LYS A 358 -11.64 23.36 16.27
C LYS A 358 -12.83 23.71 17.14
N ASP A 359 -12.64 24.60 18.13
CA ASP A 359 -13.64 25.01 19.12
C ASP A 359 -14.25 23.81 19.88
N ILE A 360 -13.46 22.78 20.11
CA ILE A 360 -13.80 21.61 20.92
C ILE A 360 -12.60 21.19 21.79
N PRO A 361 -12.82 20.45 22.88
CA PRO A 361 -11.73 19.95 23.71
C PRO A 361 -10.71 19.15 22.92
N ALA A 362 -9.42 19.34 23.22
CA ALA A 362 -8.32 18.68 22.51
C ALA A 362 -8.43 17.14 22.53
N GLU A 363 -9.03 16.58 23.58
CA GLU A 363 -9.27 15.15 23.77
C GLU A 363 -10.29 14.55 22.77
N GLN A 364 -11.08 15.39 22.10
CA GLN A 364 -12.05 14.99 21.09
C GLN A 364 -11.50 15.12 19.66
N ILE A 365 -10.31 15.72 19.51
CA ILE A 365 -9.67 15.92 18.22
C ILE A 365 -8.73 14.72 17.96
N PRO A 366 -8.86 14.01 16.81
CA PRO A 366 -7.98 12.90 16.50
C PRO A 366 -6.53 13.36 16.37
N GLN A 367 -5.67 12.80 17.20
CA GLN A 367 -4.25 13.12 17.28
C GLN A 367 -3.44 11.83 17.35
N ILE A 368 -2.26 11.85 16.72
CA ILE A 368 -1.30 10.74 16.78
C ILE A 368 0.06 11.25 17.28
N PHE A 369 0.79 10.37 17.91
CA PHE A 369 2.22 10.49 18.19
C PHE A 369 2.92 9.26 17.62
N VAL A 370 3.96 9.47 16.83
CA VAL A 370 4.73 8.41 16.18
C VAL A 370 6.12 8.33 16.82
N PRO A 371 6.34 7.44 17.77
CA PRO A 371 7.66 7.21 18.35
C PRO A 371 8.55 6.47 17.34
N TYR A 372 9.43 7.21 16.66
CA TYR A 372 10.30 6.73 15.60
C TYR A 372 11.68 7.37 15.70
N LYS A 373 12.75 6.59 15.54
CA LYS A 373 14.14 7.04 15.70
C LYS A 373 14.32 7.79 17.04
N GLU A 374 14.85 8.99 17.03
CA GLU A 374 15.11 9.78 18.25
C GLU A 374 13.87 10.09 19.10
N THR A 375 12.67 10.12 18.50
CA THR A 375 11.45 10.34 19.28
C THR A 375 11.03 9.08 20.04
N MET A 376 11.45 7.89 19.61
CA MET A 376 11.33 6.66 20.39
C MET A 376 12.23 6.74 21.64
N ASP A 377 13.50 7.15 21.47
CA ASP A 377 14.40 7.35 22.59
C ASP A 377 13.84 8.34 23.61
N ILE A 378 13.27 9.46 23.13
CA ILE A 378 12.64 10.48 23.99
C ILE A 378 11.44 9.87 24.74
N TYR A 379 10.63 9.07 24.05
CA TYR A 379 9.48 8.40 24.66
C TYR A 379 9.90 7.42 25.77
N GLU A 380 10.88 6.57 25.50
CA GLU A 380 11.42 5.61 26.46
C GLU A 380 12.13 6.26 27.65
N ASN A 381 12.64 7.49 27.45
CA ASN A 381 13.22 8.30 28.55
C ASN A 381 12.18 9.14 29.31
N GLY A 382 10.89 8.79 29.21
CA GLY A 382 9.86 9.28 30.11
C GLY A 382 9.00 10.42 29.56
N LEU A 383 8.99 10.66 28.25
CA LEU A 383 8.05 11.60 27.64
C LEU A 383 6.60 11.24 27.99
N LYS A 384 5.88 12.17 28.56
CA LYS A 384 4.45 12.00 28.90
C LYS A 384 3.60 12.44 27.73
N VAL A 385 3.16 11.47 26.95
CA VAL A 385 2.17 11.70 25.88
C VAL A 385 0.76 11.66 26.48
N PRO A 386 -0.10 12.68 26.28
CA PRO A 386 -1.49 12.68 26.74
C PRO A 386 -2.23 11.40 26.40
N ASP A 387 -3.04 10.90 27.33
CA ASP A 387 -3.67 9.57 27.28
C ASP A 387 -4.61 9.35 26.07
N ASP A 388 -5.18 10.43 25.56
CA ASP A 388 -6.10 10.45 24.42
C ASP A 388 -5.39 10.45 23.04
N ILE A 389 -4.10 10.72 23.00
CA ILE A 389 -3.31 10.67 21.76
C ILE A 389 -3.01 9.21 21.41
N THR A 390 -3.30 8.80 20.16
CA THR A 390 -2.98 7.47 19.64
C THR A 390 -1.47 7.30 19.47
N LEU A 391 -0.90 6.23 20.05
CA LEU A 391 0.50 5.85 19.82
C LEU A 391 0.60 5.04 18.53
N VAL A 392 1.44 5.48 17.58
CA VAL A 392 1.61 4.79 16.29
C VAL A 392 2.97 4.12 16.26
N TRP A 393 2.99 2.79 16.41
CA TRP A 393 4.21 1.99 16.37
C TRP A 393 4.68 1.82 14.94
N VAL A 394 5.98 1.89 14.74
CA VAL A 394 6.62 1.75 13.42
C VAL A 394 7.35 0.43 13.36
N ASP A 395 7.33 -0.22 12.19
CA ASP A 395 8.21 -1.35 11.91
C ASP A 395 9.69 -0.92 11.84
N ASP A 396 10.58 -1.87 11.65
CA ASP A 396 12.03 -1.61 11.54
C ASP A 396 12.47 -1.14 10.14
N ASN A 397 11.57 -0.54 9.36
CA ASN A 397 11.70 -0.16 7.95
C ASN A 397 11.71 -1.33 6.96
N TYR A 398 11.73 -2.58 7.44
CA TYR A 398 11.80 -3.79 6.60
C TYR A 398 10.66 -4.77 6.89
N GLY A 399 9.60 -4.29 7.54
CA GLY A 399 8.38 -5.03 7.78
C GLY A 399 8.31 -5.77 9.12
N TYR A 400 9.27 -5.60 10.03
CA TYR A 400 9.26 -6.27 11.35
C TYR A 400 8.87 -5.32 12.46
N MET A 401 7.80 -5.64 13.17
CA MET A 401 7.35 -4.88 14.35
C MET A 401 8.24 -5.20 15.57
N LYS A 402 9.15 -4.30 15.90
CA LYS A 402 10.06 -4.44 17.05
C LYS A 402 9.46 -3.95 18.34
N ARG A 403 8.45 -3.09 18.27
CA ARG A 403 7.78 -2.47 19.42
C ARG A 403 6.29 -2.47 19.20
N VAL A 404 5.54 -2.92 20.18
CA VAL A 404 4.08 -2.86 20.27
C VAL A 404 3.68 -2.39 21.66
N SER A 405 2.41 -2.08 21.86
CA SER A 405 1.89 -1.60 23.16
C SER A 405 2.11 -2.62 24.26
N ASN A 406 2.77 -2.19 25.33
CA ASN A 406 2.83 -2.95 26.58
C ASN A 406 1.47 -2.93 27.32
N PRO A 407 1.27 -3.73 28.38
CA PRO A 407 -0.04 -3.82 29.07
C PRO A 407 -0.57 -2.48 29.64
N GLU A 408 0.30 -1.54 30.00
CA GLU A 408 -0.14 -0.22 30.47
C GLU A 408 -0.54 0.69 29.29
N GLU A 409 0.21 0.64 28.21
CA GLU A 409 -0.10 1.38 26.98
C GLU A 409 -1.40 0.91 26.31
N GLN A 410 -1.75 -0.38 26.44
CA GLN A 410 -3.01 -0.94 25.94
C GLN A 410 -4.25 -0.35 26.66
N LYS A 411 -4.08 0.23 27.86
CA LYS A 411 -5.17 0.86 28.63
C LYS A 411 -5.45 2.29 28.22
N ARG A 412 -4.60 2.89 27.36
CA ARG A 412 -4.73 4.28 26.93
C ARG A 412 -6.03 4.51 26.15
N LYS A 413 -6.70 5.65 26.38
CA LYS A 413 -7.93 6.04 25.66
C LYS A 413 -7.70 6.24 24.18
N GLY A 414 -6.57 6.83 23.80
CA GLY A 414 -6.17 7.02 22.42
C GLY A 414 -5.84 5.71 21.70
N GLY A 415 -5.58 4.62 22.47
CA GLY A 415 -5.17 3.34 21.91
C GLY A 415 -3.86 3.40 21.15
N SER A 416 -3.69 2.48 20.21
CA SER A 416 -2.50 2.45 19.35
C SER A 416 -2.82 2.14 17.90
N GLY A 417 -1.81 2.31 17.06
CA GLY A 417 -1.85 2.05 15.63
C GLY A 417 -0.50 1.63 15.10
N VAL A 418 -0.40 1.51 13.78
CA VAL A 418 0.79 1.07 13.05
C VAL A 418 1.11 2.02 11.91
N TYR A 419 2.39 2.29 11.71
CA TYR A 419 2.98 2.80 10.48
C TYR A 419 3.86 1.69 9.90
N TYR A 420 3.49 1.15 8.74
CA TYR A 420 4.09 -0.03 8.14
C TYR A 420 4.72 0.29 6.79
N HIS A 421 5.92 -0.23 6.52
CA HIS A 421 6.63 -0.01 5.26
C HIS A 421 6.37 -1.15 4.27
N LEU A 422 5.70 -0.84 3.16
CA LEU A 422 5.68 -1.67 1.96
C LEU A 422 6.87 -1.35 1.05
N SER A 423 7.40 -0.13 1.18
CA SER A 423 8.60 0.38 0.55
C SER A 423 9.35 1.28 1.52
N TYR A 424 10.65 1.46 1.33
CA TYR A 424 11.48 2.28 2.20
C TYR A 424 12.60 2.97 1.42
N LEU A 425 12.76 4.27 1.64
CA LEU A 425 13.87 5.08 1.20
C LEU A 425 14.80 5.36 2.38
N GLY A 426 15.97 4.77 2.40
CA GLY A 426 16.92 5.00 3.49
C GLY A 426 18.05 3.99 3.59
N ALA A 427 19.02 4.30 4.45
CA ALA A 427 20.11 3.40 4.77
C ALA A 427 19.61 2.23 5.66
N PRO A 428 20.19 1.01 5.55
CA PRO A 428 21.29 0.64 4.65
C PRO A 428 20.87 0.44 3.19
N HIS A 429 19.64 0.01 2.90
CA HIS A 429 19.17 -0.33 1.55
C HIS A 429 17.77 0.20 1.28
N ASP A 430 17.62 0.83 0.12
CA ASP A 430 16.31 1.19 -0.43
C ASP A 430 15.62 -0.02 -1.04
N TYR A 431 14.28 -0.08 -0.93
CA TYR A 431 13.44 -0.97 -1.72
C TYR A 431 12.14 -0.24 -2.09
N LEU A 432 12.11 0.32 -3.29
CA LEU A 432 11.03 1.17 -3.78
C LEU A 432 10.59 0.78 -5.20
N TRP A 433 11.40 -0.03 -5.87
CA TRP A 433 11.18 -0.35 -7.26
C TRP A 433 10.11 -1.42 -7.47
N LEU A 434 10.12 -2.48 -6.65
CA LEU A 434 9.21 -3.62 -6.78
C LEU A 434 8.56 -3.98 -5.44
N ASN A 435 7.37 -4.57 -5.50
CA ASN A 435 6.70 -5.09 -4.31
C ASN A 435 7.29 -6.45 -3.92
N THR A 436 8.18 -6.44 -2.94
CA THR A 436 8.92 -7.62 -2.46
C THR A 436 8.61 -8.01 -1.02
N THR A 437 7.61 -7.36 -0.40
CA THR A 437 7.17 -7.68 0.97
C THR A 437 6.09 -8.76 0.95
N ALA A 438 6.42 -9.93 1.51
CA ALA A 438 5.52 -11.07 1.50
C ALA A 438 4.24 -10.83 2.34
N PRO A 439 3.06 -11.24 1.86
CA PRO A 439 1.81 -11.12 2.63
C PRO A 439 1.85 -11.90 3.94
N VAL A 440 2.62 -13.00 4.00
CA VAL A 440 2.82 -13.79 5.21
C VAL A 440 3.58 -13.00 6.28
N LEU A 441 4.64 -12.29 5.90
CA LEU A 441 5.37 -11.40 6.81
C LEU A 441 4.46 -10.27 7.30
N MET A 442 3.77 -9.62 6.38
CA MET A 442 2.84 -8.53 6.71
C MET A 442 1.77 -9.01 7.71
N TYR A 443 1.17 -10.16 7.48
CA TYR A 443 0.17 -10.72 8.39
C TYR A 443 0.74 -11.02 9.78
N GLU A 444 1.87 -11.71 9.86
CA GLU A 444 2.51 -12.08 11.13
C GLU A 444 2.84 -10.85 11.97
N GLU A 445 3.43 -9.84 11.35
CA GLU A 445 3.87 -8.65 12.05
C GLU A 445 2.71 -7.72 12.44
N LEU A 446 1.74 -7.55 11.56
CA LEU A 446 0.54 -6.79 11.87
C LEU A 446 -0.33 -7.49 12.92
N LYS A 447 -0.32 -8.83 12.95
CA LYS A 447 -1.02 -9.59 13.98
C LYS A 447 -0.46 -9.32 15.37
N LYS A 448 0.85 -9.23 15.53
CA LYS A 448 1.47 -8.85 16.83
C LYS A 448 0.95 -7.49 17.31
N ALA A 449 0.85 -6.53 16.41
CA ALA A 449 0.35 -5.20 16.74
C ALA A 449 -1.16 -5.22 17.03
N TYR A 450 -1.95 -5.89 16.19
CA TYR A 450 -3.41 -5.98 16.34
C TYR A 450 -3.80 -6.69 17.63
N ASP A 451 -3.18 -7.81 17.96
CA ASP A 451 -3.41 -8.56 19.20
C ASP A 451 -3.05 -7.76 20.48
N THR A 452 -2.26 -6.71 20.36
CA THR A 452 -1.91 -5.79 21.45
C THR A 452 -2.69 -4.46 21.40
N GLY A 453 -3.79 -4.42 20.63
CA GLY A 453 -4.75 -3.31 20.60
C GLY A 453 -4.41 -2.20 19.61
N ALA A 454 -3.57 -2.45 18.61
CA ALA A 454 -3.28 -1.48 17.55
C ALA A 454 -4.38 -1.49 16.46
N ASP A 455 -5.60 -1.10 16.84
CA ASP A 455 -6.79 -1.09 15.98
C ASP A 455 -7.29 0.33 15.62
N LYS A 456 -6.58 1.38 16.06
CA LYS A 456 -7.04 2.76 15.86
C LYS A 456 -6.58 3.39 14.56
N TYR A 457 -5.34 3.11 14.14
CA TYR A 457 -4.71 3.83 13.03
C TYR A 457 -3.69 2.92 12.34
N TRP A 458 -3.91 2.64 11.04
CA TRP A 458 -2.96 1.91 10.20
C TRP A 458 -2.61 2.72 8.96
N LEU A 459 -1.35 3.10 8.86
CA LEU A 459 -0.80 3.84 7.73
C LEU A 459 0.23 2.97 7.00
N LEU A 460 0.00 2.74 5.72
CA LEU A 460 0.92 2.01 4.85
C LEU A 460 1.78 2.98 4.06
N ASN A 461 3.08 2.98 4.29
CA ASN A 461 4.02 3.64 3.40
C ASN A 461 4.13 2.83 2.10
N VAL A 462 3.62 3.37 1.00
CA VAL A 462 3.64 2.72 -0.30
C VAL A 462 4.76 3.23 -1.21
N GLY A 463 5.49 4.27 -0.77
CA GLY A 463 6.41 5.01 -1.62
C GLY A 463 5.65 5.70 -2.74
N ASP A 464 5.37 4.93 -3.77
CA ASP A 464 4.44 5.24 -4.86
C ASP A 464 3.30 4.22 -4.97
N ILE A 465 2.25 4.55 -5.73
CA ILE A 465 1.11 3.65 -5.92
C ILE A 465 1.48 2.43 -6.78
N LYS A 466 2.35 2.62 -7.77
CA LYS A 466 2.80 1.55 -8.66
C LYS A 466 4.28 1.22 -8.41
N PRO A 467 4.62 -0.07 -8.38
CA PRO A 467 3.81 -1.29 -8.57
C PRO A 467 3.36 -1.96 -7.25
N MET A 468 2.72 -1.21 -6.35
CA MET A 468 2.36 -1.68 -4.99
C MET A 468 0.94 -2.25 -4.89
N GLU A 469 0.29 -2.55 -6.02
CA GLU A 469 -1.11 -2.95 -6.10
C GLU A 469 -1.46 -4.15 -5.22
N LEU A 470 -0.66 -5.20 -5.27
CA LEU A 470 -0.91 -6.43 -4.50
C LEU A 470 -0.72 -6.22 -3.00
N GLY A 471 0.37 -5.58 -2.62
CA GLY A 471 0.68 -5.29 -1.21
C GLY A 471 -0.32 -4.32 -0.60
N MET A 472 -0.69 -3.27 -1.34
CA MET A 472 -1.67 -2.29 -0.91
C MET A 472 -3.05 -2.92 -0.70
N THR A 473 -3.51 -3.76 -1.63
CA THR A 473 -4.79 -4.48 -1.47
C THR A 473 -4.77 -5.37 -0.25
N THR A 474 -3.69 -6.15 -0.07
CA THR A 474 -3.54 -7.06 1.07
C THR A 474 -3.60 -6.31 2.41
N PHE A 475 -2.88 -5.19 2.53
CA PHE A 475 -2.90 -4.39 3.75
C PHE A 475 -4.29 -3.81 4.04
N MET A 476 -4.99 -3.31 3.02
CA MET A 476 -6.32 -2.73 3.18
C MET A 476 -7.37 -3.78 3.52
N ASP A 477 -7.26 -4.98 2.94
CA ASP A 477 -8.13 -6.10 3.28
C ASP A 477 -7.91 -6.56 4.74
N PHE A 478 -6.66 -6.58 5.23
CA PHE A 478 -6.37 -6.82 6.65
C PHE A 478 -7.00 -5.76 7.54
N ALA A 479 -6.81 -4.49 7.21
CA ALA A 479 -7.35 -3.40 8.00
C ALA A 479 -8.89 -3.35 7.99
N TRP A 480 -9.52 -3.91 6.95
CA TRP A 480 -10.97 -4.02 6.84
C TRP A 480 -11.54 -5.18 7.67
N ASP A 481 -11.04 -6.39 7.50
CA ASP A 481 -11.53 -7.60 8.22
C ASP A 481 -10.37 -8.54 8.56
N PHE A 482 -9.60 -8.18 9.58
CA PHE A 482 -8.40 -8.90 10.00
C PHE A 482 -8.71 -10.35 10.42
N ASP A 483 -9.85 -10.56 11.07
CA ASP A 483 -10.27 -11.86 11.59
C ASP A 483 -10.66 -12.86 10.48
N SER A 484 -10.80 -12.41 9.23
CA SER A 484 -11.05 -13.29 8.09
C SER A 484 -9.80 -14.00 7.57
N PHE A 485 -8.63 -13.64 8.08
CA PHE A 485 -7.33 -14.19 7.67
C PHE A 485 -6.72 -15.09 8.74
N ASP A 486 -5.99 -16.09 8.30
CA ASP A 486 -5.23 -16.98 9.16
C ASP A 486 -3.89 -17.39 8.52
N THR A 487 -3.03 -18.04 9.32
CA THR A 487 -1.70 -18.49 8.90
C THR A 487 -1.73 -19.60 7.83
N LYS A 488 -2.87 -20.25 7.60
CA LYS A 488 -3.01 -21.35 6.64
C LYS A 488 -3.40 -20.86 5.25
N THR A 489 -4.04 -19.71 5.16
CA THR A 489 -4.68 -19.24 3.93
C THR A 489 -4.10 -17.94 3.40
N ILE A 490 -3.32 -17.22 4.21
CA ILE A 490 -2.81 -15.89 3.84
C ILE A 490 -1.96 -15.89 2.57
N ASN A 491 -1.14 -16.90 2.36
CA ASN A 491 -0.32 -17.01 1.15
C ASN A 491 -1.16 -17.18 -0.14
N THR A 492 -2.42 -17.59 -0.03
CA THR A 492 -3.32 -17.74 -1.19
C THR A 492 -4.08 -16.48 -1.57
N HIS A 493 -4.02 -15.44 -0.74
CA HIS A 493 -4.84 -14.23 -0.89
C HIS A 493 -4.58 -13.51 -2.23
N GLN A 494 -3.32 -13.21 -2.53
CA GLN A 494 -2.95 -12.50 -3.75
C GLN A 494 -3.14 -13.39 -5.00
N ALA A 495 -2.89 -14.70 -4.90
CA ALA A 495 -3.17 -15.63 -6.00
C ALA A 495 -4.67 -15.65 -6.35
N LYS A 496 -5.55 -15.63 -5.35
CA LYS A 496 -7.00 -15.51 -5.55
C LYS A 496 -7.38 -14.16 -6.17
N MET A 497 -6.72 -13.08 -5.77
CA MET A 497 -6.93 -11.77 -6.36
C MET A 497 -6.58 -11.76 -7.85
N LEU A 498 -5.39 -12.25 -8.22
CA LEU A 498 -4.97 -12.35 -9.61
C LEU A 498 -5.85 -13.29 -10.43
N ALA A 499 -6.26 -14.43 -9.86
CA ALA A 499 -7.14 -15.39 -10.54
C ALA A 499 -8.56 -14.81 -10.80
N ARG A 500 -9.06 -13.94 -9.94
CA ARG A 500 -10.32 -13.19 -10.20
C ARG A 500 -10.20 -12.25 -11.38
N ILE A 501 -9.03 -11.64 -11.58
CA ILE A 501 -8.77 -10.66 -12.66
C ILE A 501 -8.46 -11.38 -13.97
N PHE A 502 -7.54 -12.34 -13.96
CA PHE A 502 -6.95 -12.91 -15.18
C PHE A 502 -7.52 -14.29 -15.53
N GLY A 503 -8.23 -14.93 -14.62
CA GLY A 503 -8.93 -16.21 -14.84
C GLY A 503 -8.58 -17.27 -13.83
N GLN A 504 -9.60 -17.99 -13.36
CA GLN A 504 -9.48 -19.03 -12.32
C GLN A 504 -8.58 -20.21 -12.75
N LYS A 505 -8.43 -20.45 -14.04
CA LYS A 505 -7.55 -21.50 -14.57
C LYS A 505 -6.07 -21.30 -14.18
N TYR A 506 -5.65 -20.05 -13.93
CA TYR A 506 -4.29 -19.72 -13.55
C TYR A 506 -4.06 -19.66 -12.03
N HIS A 507 -5.05 -20.00 -11.21
CA HIS A 507 -4.92 -19.85 -9.75
C HIS A 507 -3.69 -20.57 -9.19
N SER A 508 -3.45 -21.81 -9.60
CA SER A 508 -2.28 -22.60 -9.16
C SER A 508 -0.96 -22.01 -9.66
N ASP A 509 -0.95 -21.48 -10.87
CA ASP A 509 0.22 -20.83 -11.45
C ASP A 509 0.57 -19.55 -10.71
N PHE A 510 -0.43 -18.71 -10.39
CA PHE A 510 -0.24 -17.52 -9.57
C PHE A 510 0.23 -17.86 -8.15
N GLN A 511 -0.32 -18.92 -7.56
CA GLN A 511 0.13 -19.37 -6.25
C GLN A 511 1.61 -19.76 -6.27
N TYR A 512 2.02 -20.57 -7.24
CA TYR A 512 3.41 -20.98 -7.39
C TYR A 512 4.33 -19.80 -7.67
N LEU A 513 3.94 -18.91 -8.60
CA LEU A 513 4.71 -17.73 -8.97
C LEU A 513 4.95 -16.81 -7.77
N LEU A 514 3.88 -16.49 -7.02
CA LEU A 514 3.96 -15.59 -5.87
C LEU A 514 4.73 -16.22 -4.69
N ASP A 515 4.49 -17.49 -4.38
CA ASP A 515 5.23 -18.18 -3.33
C ASP A 515 6.74 -18.17 -3.64
N ARG A 516 7.11 -18.43 -4.92
CA ARG A 516 8.50 -18.45 -5.32
C ARG A 516 9.11 -17.04 -5.38
N HIS A 517 8.36 -16.05 -5.87
CA HIS A 517 8.76 -14.65 -5.87
C HIS A 517 9.12 -14.17 -4.46
N TYR A 518 8.21 -14.35 -3.50
CA TYR A 518 8.46 -13.91 -2.12
C TYR A 518 9.54 -14.73 -1.42
N GLN A 519 9.67 -16.02 -1.69
CA GLN A 519 10.76 -16.84 -1.15
C GLN A 519 12.13 -16.34 -1.61
N LEU A 520 12.27 -16.03 -2.90
CA LEU A 520 13.51 -15.51 -3.48
C LEU A 520 13.82 -14.10 -2.96
N ALA A 521 12.81 -13.23 -2.87
CA ALA A 521 12.96 -11.88 -2.32
C ALA A 521 13.26 -11.90 -0.82
N TRP A 522 12.72 -12.85 -0.07
CA TRP A 522 13.04 -13.04 1.35
C TRP A 522 14.52 -13.34 1.56
N SER A 523 15.10 -14.21 0.74
CA SER A 523 16.53 -14.52 0.86
C SER A 523 17.41 -13.29 0.56
N ARG A 524 17.06 -12.49 -0.40
CA ARG A 524 17.64 -11.17 -0.73
C ARG A 524 16.73 -10.44 -1.69
N LYS A 525 16.32 -9.19 -1.37
CA LYS A 525 15.57 -8.38 -2.33
C LYS A 525 16.42 -8.11 -3.59
N PRO A 526 15.81 -8.06 -4.79
CA PRO A 526 16.56 -7.73 -6.01
C PRO A 526 17.30 -6.40 -5.93
N GLU A 527 16.71 -5.41 -5.26
CA GLU A 527 17.30 -4.09 -5.04
C GLU A 527 18.53 -4.10 -4.13
N PHE A 528 18.76 -5.18 -3.34
CA PHE A 528 19.87 -5.29 -2.40
C PHE A 528 21.12 -5.96 -2.99
N MET A 529 21.07 -6.37 -4.26
CA MET A 529 22.13 -7.12 -4.90
C MET A 529 23.37 -6.27 -5.16
N GLY A 530 24.54 -6.76 -4.73
CA GLY A 530 25.85 -6.27 -5.16
C GLY A 530 26.27 -4.90 -4.62
N TRP A 531 25.76 -4.48 -3.45
CA TRP A 531 26.18 -3.26 -2.76
C TRP A 531 25.83 -3.31 -1.27
N GLU A 532 26.47 -2.44 -0.47
CA GLU A 532 26.38 -2.53 0.99
C GLU A 532 25.43 -1.50 1.61
N ARG A 533 25.51 -0.23 1.18
CA ARG A 533 24.83 0.84 1.89
C ARG A 533 24.60 2.09 1.04
N GLU A 534 23.42 2.71 1.19
CA GLU A 534 23.10 4.03 0.65
C GLU A 534 23.68 5.18 1.51
N TRP A 535 24.00 6.27 0.86
CA TRP A 535 24.37 7.62 1.38
C TRP A 535 25.53 7.72 2.35
N ASP A 536 26.22 6.66 2.61
CA ASP A 536 27.35 6.71 3.52
C ASP A 536 28.67 7.06 2.84
N LYS A 537 29.73 6.78 3.54
CA LYS A 537 31.08 7.04 3.10
C LYS A 537 31.35 6.44 1.71
N PRO A 538 32.25 7.04 0.90
CA PRO A 538 32.57 6.56 -0.46
C PRO A 538 32.90 5.08 -0.57
N GLU A 539 33.49 4.48 0.49
CA GLU A 539 33.82 3.06 0.54
C GLU A 539 32.60 2.13 0.51
N TYR A 540 31.42 2.60 0.92
CA TYR A 540 30.18 1.81 0.90
C TYR A 540 29.32 2.05 -0.33
N THR A 541 29.63 3.04 -1.15
CA THR A 541 28.81 3.44 -2.30
C THR A 541 29.20 2.75 -3.61
N GLY A 542 30.10 1.79 -3.56
CA GLY A 542 30.53 1.01 -4.72
C GLY A 542 29.71 -0.25 -4.94
N LEU A 543 29.60 -0.68 -6.22
CA LEU A 543 29.12 -2.01 -6.53
C LEU A 543 30.19 -3.05 -6.29
N LYS A 544 29.78 -4.24 -5.81
CA LYS A 544 30.64 -5.38 -5.52
C LYS A 544 29.98 -6.68 -5.95
N ASP A 545 30.68 -7.78 -5.83
CA ASP A 545 30.12 -9.12 -5.99
C ASP A 545 29.09 -9.41 -4.88
N THR A 546 28.15 -10.28 -5.19
CA THR A 546 27.12 -10.69 -4.25
C THR A 546 27.62 -11.77 -3.31
N GLU A 547 26.86 -12.06 -2.29
CA GLU A 547 27.13 -13.13 -1.32
C GLU A 547 26.87 -14.53 -1.88
N TYR A 548 26.19 -14.67 -3.04
CA TYR A 548 25.84 -15.96 -3.63
C TYR A 548 27.03 -16.63 -4.33
N SER A 549 27.31 -17.86 -3.94
CA SER A 549 28.41 -18.64 -4.49
C SER A 549 28.02 -19.39 -5.75
N PHE A 550 28.91 -19.37 -6.76
CA PHE A 550 28.82 -20.28 -7.91
C PHE A 550 29.47 -21.65 -7.63
N ASP A 551 30.39 -21.71 -6.69
CA ASP A 551 31.21 -22.90 -6.40
C ASP A 551 30.65 -23.74 -5.26
N ASN A 552 29.81 -23.15 -4.37
CA ASN A 552 29.24 -23.84 -3.21
C ASN A 552 27.72 -23.91 -3.34
N TYR A 553 27.13 -25.09 -3.13
CA TYR A 553 25.68 -25.34 -3.08
C TYR A 553 24.88 -24.88 -4.30
N ASN A 554 25.52 -24.49 -5.39
CA ASN A 554 24.86 -23.89 -6.57
C ASN A 554 23.99 -22.68 -6.20
N GLU A 555 24.35 -21.88 -5.22
CA GLU A 555 23.51 -20.79 -4.70
C GLU A 555 23.10 -19.80 -5.79
N ALA A 556 24.10 -19.30 -6.54
CA ALA A 556 23.87 -18.36 -7.64
C ALA A 556 23.04 -19.00 -8.78
N GLN A 557 23.38 -20.26 -9.14
CA GLN A 557 22.67 -21.03 -10.18
C GLN A 557 21.20 -21.28 -9.77
N GLN A 558 20.95 -21.70 -8.51
CA GLN A 558 19.59 -21.95 -8.02
C GLN A 558 18.76 -20.67 -7.97
N ARG A 559 19.39 -19.55 -7.58
CA ARG A 559 18.73 -18.26 -7.57
C ARG A 559 18.35 -17.82 -8.97
N LEU A 560 19.26 -17.88 -9.92
CA LEU A 560 19.01 -17.57 -11.33
C LEU A 560 17.92 -18.48 -11.92
N ALA A 561 17.98 -19.78 -11.65
CA ALA A 561 16.98 -20.74 -12.14
C ALA A 561 15.60 -20.45 -11.54
N GLY A 562 15.53 -20.12 -10.25
CA GLY A 562 14.27 -19.77 -9.59
C GLY A 562 13.60 -18.54 -10.17
N TYR A 563 14.35 -17.46 -10.36
CA TYR A 563 13.80 -16.25 -11.01
C TYR A 563 13.47 -16.46 -12.49
N LYS A 564 14.30 -17.23 -13.22
CA LYS A 564 13.99 -17.60 -14.60
C LYS A 564 12.68 -18.37 -14.72
N GLN A 565 12.46 -19.34 -13.83
CA GLN A 565 11.27 -20.17 -13.83
C GLN A 565 9.98 -19.36 -13.66
N ILE A 566 9.94 -18.40 -12.73
CA ILE A 566 8.75 -17.53 -12.56
C ILE A 566 8.63 -16.52 -13.70
N SER A 567 9.73 -16.05 -14.26
CA SER A 567 9.74 -15.18 -15.45
C SER A 567 9.20 -15.89 -16.70
N ASP A 568 9.60 -17.14 -16.92
CA ASP A 568 9.09 -17.98 -18.03
C ASP A 568 7.59 -18.28 -17.81
N LEU A 569 7.17 -18.66 -16.60
CA LEU A 569 5.76 -18.89 -16.27
C LEU A 569 4.88 -17.66 -16.52
N ALA A 570 5.36 -16.47 -16.14
CA ALA A 570 4.64 -15.24 -16.43
C ALA A 570 4.52 -14.98 -17.94
N ALA A 571 5.57 -15.26 -18.70
CA ALA A 571 5.56 -15.14 -20.18
C ALA A 571 4.59 -16.13 -20.83
N ASP A 572 4.52 -17.37 -20.32
CA ASP A 572 3.58 -18.38 -20.82
C ASP A 572 2.12 -17.96 -20.57
N ILE A 573 1.82 -17.48 -19.35
CA ILE A 573 0.48 -16.94 -19.02
C ILE A 573 0.18 -15.73 -19.94
N ALA A 574 1.13 -14.80 -20.11
CA ALA A 574 0.95 -13.64 -20.98
C ALA A 574 0.60 -14.04 -22.41
N THR A 575 1.19 -15.10 -22.93
CA THR A 575 0.94 -15.60 -24.29
C THR A 575 -0.47 -16.16 -24.45
N ASP A 576 -1.02 -16.80 -23.41
CA ASP A 576 -2.37 -17.37 -23.39
C ASP A 576 -3.47 -16.33 -23.09
N LEU A 577 -3.11 -15.20 -22.47
CA LEU A 577 -4.06 -14.12 -22.18
C LEU A 577 -4.47 -13.38 -23.46
N LYS A 578 -5.77 -13.08 -23.55
CA LYS A 578 -6.33 -12.29 -24.64
C LYS A 578 -6.40 -10.81 -24.26
N GLU A 579 -6.37 -9.96 -25.29
CA GLU A 579 -6.74 -8.56 -25.09
C GLU A 579 -8.18 -8.44 -24.56
N PRO A 580 -8.46 -7.48 -23.64
CA PRO A 580 -7.60 -6.39 -23.18
C PRO A 580 -6.82 -6.68 -21.87
N LEU A 581 -6.69 -7.92 -21.40
CA LEU A 581 -6.05 -8.28 -20.14
C LEU A 581 -4.52 -8.13 -20.13
N ARG A 582 -3.89 -8.08 -21.30
CA ARG A 582 -2.43 -8.12 -21.44
C ARG A 582 -1.72 -6.94 -20.78
N ALA A 583 -2.24 -5.72 -20.96
CA ALA A 583 -1.64 -4.53 -20.37
C ALA A 583 -1.63 -4.60 -18.84
N SER A 584 -2.76 -4.92 -18.24
CA SER A 584 -2.90 -5.07 -16.79
C SER A 584 -2.02 -6.21 -16.24
N PHE A 585 -1.95 -7.33 -16.97
CA PHE A 585 -1.08 -8.45 -16.58
C PHE A 585 0.39 -8.08 -16.63
N PHE A 586 0.80 -7.36 -17.69
CA PHE A 586 2.17 -6.84 -17.80
C PHE A 586 2.53 -5.94 -16.61
N GLU A 587 1.64 -5.02 -16.23
CA GLU A 587 1.88 -4.10 -15.12
C GLU A 587 1.99 -4.83 -13.78
N MET A 588 1.04 -5.72 -13.48
CA MET A 588 0.91 -6.30 -12.15
C MET A 588 1.77 -7.55 -11.92
N VAL A 589 2.13 -8.28 -12.96
CA VAL A 589 2.78 -9.61 -12.84
C VAL A 589 4.03 -9.72 -13.71
N GLU A 590 3.92 -9.52 -15.02
CA GLU A 590 4.98 -9.87 -15.95
C GLU A 590 6.21 -8.96 -15.82
N TYR A 591 6.00 -7.64 -15.74
CA TYR A 591 7.09 -6.68 -15.53
C TYR A 591 7.85 -6.93 -14.23
N PRO A 592 7.22 -7.04 -13.06
CA PRO A 592 7.94 -7.30 -11.81
C PRO A 592 8.85 -8.53 -11.89
N VAL A 593 8.32 -9.69 -12.28
CA VAL A 593 9.12 -10.93 -12.24
C VAL A 593 10.21 -10.98 -13.32
N LYS A 594 9.95 -10.40 -14.50
CA LYS A 594 10.99 -10.26 -15.55
C LYS A 594 12.10 -9.31 -15.12
N ALA A 595 11.74 -8.19 -14.52
CA ALA A 595 12.68 -7.20 -14.03
C ALA A 595 13.56 -7.75 -12.90
N GLU A 596 12.98 -8.51 -11.96
CA GLU A 596 13.73 -9.22 -10.91
C GLU A 596 14.72 -10.23 -11.48
N TYR A 597 14.27 -11.04 -12.43
CA TYR A 597 15.16 -11.99 -13.09
C TYR A 597 16.37 -11.29 -13.72
N GLN A 598 16.13 -10.21 -14.47
CA GLN A 598 17.21 -9.47 -15.13
C GLN A 598 18.10 -8.75 -14.12
N MET A 599 17.58 -8.26 -13.01
CA MET A 599 18.39 -7.66 -11.94
C MET A 599 19.35 -8.68 -11.33
N ASN A 600 18.86 -9.87 -11.01
CA ASN A 600 19.69 -10.94 -10.49
C ASN A 600 20.71 -11.41 -11.52
N ARG A 601 20.31 -11.58 -12.79
CA ARG A 601 21.20 -11.97 -13.88
C ARG A 601 22.31 -10.94 -14.11
N LYS A 602 22.00 -9.66 -14.04
CA LYS A 602 22.98 -8.57 -14.17
C LYS A 602 24.12 -8.70 -13.16
N PHE A 603 23.79 -8.83 -11.88
CA PHE A 603 24.79 -8.91 -10.81
C PHE A 603 25.53 -10.24 -10.79
N LEU A 604 24.82 -11.35 -10.88
CA LEU A 604 25.43 -12.67 -10.80
C LEU A 604 26.31 -12.98 -12.02
N MET A 605 25.92 -12.53 -13.23
CA MET A 605 26.78 -12.73 -14.39
C MET A 605 28.02 -11.81 -14.37
N ALA A 606 27.92 -10.60 -13.81
CA ALA A 606 29.11 -9.77 -13.58
C ALA A 606 30.07 -10.41 -12.57
N GLN A 607 29.55 -10.95 -11.48
CA GLN A 607 30.33 -11.72 -10.51
C GLN A 607 30.98 -12.95 -11.15
N LEU A 608 30.26 -13.70 -11.98
CA LEU A 608 30.80 -14.83 -12.71
C LEU A 608 31.94 -14.39 -13.66
N ASN A 609 31.81 -13.24 -14.33
CA ASN A 609 32.87 -12.66 -15.14
C ASN A 609 34.16 -12.49 -14.31
N HIS A 610 34.08 -11.91 -13.11
CA HIS A 610 35.24 -11.74 -12.24
C HIS A 610 35.86 -13.08 -11.83
N ALA A 611 35.04 -14.06 -11.45
CA ALA A 611 35.50 -15.38 -11.04
C ALA A 611 36.22 -16.13 -12.16
N LEU A 612 35.67 -16.08 -13.40
CA LEU A 612 36.25 -16.73 -14.59
C LEU A 612 37.53 -16.03 -15.06
N GLN A 613 37.61 -14.70 -14.97
CA GLN A 613 38.83 -13.94 -15.19
C GLN A 613 39.94 -14.43 -14.26
N GLY A 614 39.64 -14.59 -12.97
CA GLY A 614 40.57 -15.08 -11.96
C GLY A 614 41.03 -16.53 -12.22
N LYS A 615 40.20 -17.35 -12.86
CA LYS A 615 40.51 -18.74 -13.21
C LYS A 615 41.21 -18.87 -14.61
N GLY A 616 41.34 -17.77 -15.34
CA GLY A 616 41.94 -17.77 -16.70
C GLY A 616 41.02 -18.29 -17.81
N ASP A 617 39.73 -18.50 -17.51
CA ASP A 617 38.71 -18.81 -18.52
C ASP A 617 38.18 -17.52 -19.14
N PHE A 618 38.96 -16.97 -20.06
CA PHE A 618 38.64 -15.71 -20.74
C PHE A 618 37.44 -15.82 -21.70
N ALA A 619 37.18 -17.00 -22.26
CA ALA A 619 36.04 -17.23 -23.12
C ALA A 619 34.72 -17.24 -22.36
N GLY A 620 34.69 -17.97 -21.26
CA GLY A 620 33.55 -17.96 -20.31
C GLY A 620 33.35 -16.59 -19.67
N ALA A 621 34.44 -15.89 -19.35
CA ALA A 621 34.36 -14.54 -18.78
C ALA A 621 33.74 -13.54 -19.75
N ASN A 622 34.10 -13.57 -21.05
CA ASN A 622 33.51 -12.74 -22.09
C ASN A 622 32.00 -13.03 -22.24
N TRP A 623 31.63 -14.31 -22.24
CA TRP A 623 30.22 -14.71 -22.27
C TRP A 623 29.45 -14.17 -21.03
N ALA A 624 30.00 -14.31 -19.83
CA ALA A 624 29.37 -13.79 -18.62
C ALA A 624 29.21 -12.26 -18.67
N ALA A 625 30.18 -11.53 -19.20
CA ALA A 625 30.12 -10.09 -19.43
C ALA A 625 28.97 -9.71 -20.37
N SER A 626 28.83 -10.45 -21.49
CA SER A 626 27.73 -10.21 -22.46
C SER A 626 26.36 -10.47 -21.81
N GLN A 627 26.24 -11.54 -21.00
CA GLN A 627 25.00 -11.87 -20.26
C GLN A 627 24.63 -10.79 -19.24
N ALA A 628 25.60 -10.25 -18.50
CA ALA A 628 25.38 -9.15 -17.56
C ALA A 628 24.91 -7.88 -18.26
N LYS A 629 25.54 -7.54 -19.40
CA LYS A 629 25.16 -6.38 -20.21
C LYS A 629 23.76 -6.53 -20.82
N GLU A 630 23.45 -7.68 -21.38
CA GLU A 630 22.12 -7.99 -21.91
C GLU A 630 21.05 -7.86 -20.85
N ALA A 631 21.30 -8.33 -19.62
CA ALA A 631 20.38 -8.19 -18.51
C ALA A 631 20.15 -6.72 -18.13
N TYR A 632 21.21 -5.93 -18.08
CA TYR A 632 21.13 -4.49 -17.85
C TYR A 632 20.27 -3.77 -18.91
N ASP A 633 20.52 -4.05 -20.19
CA ASP A 633 19.78 -3.46 -21.32
C ASP A 633 18.31 -3.94 -21.34
N SER A 634 18.06 -5.19 -20.91
CA SER A 634 16.70 -5.75 -20.79
C SER A 634 15.87 -5.03 -19.74
N ILE A 635 16.45 -4.66 -18.59
CA ILE A 635 15.76 -3.86 -17.56
C ILE A 635 15.34 -2.50 -18.15
N ALA A 636 16.24 -1.84 -18.88
CA ALA A 636 15.94 -0.56 -19.52
C ALA A 636 14.82 -0.70 -20.57
N THR A 637 14.82 -1.79 -21.33
CA THR A 637 13.79 -2.11 -22.33
C THR A 637 12.43 -2.34 -21.67
N LEU A 638 12.36 -3.19 -20.65
CA LEU A 638 11.15 -3.47 -19.88
C LEU A 638 10.58 -2.18 -19.24
N THR A 639 11.45 -1.35 -18.67
CA THR A 639 11.05 -0.07 -18.07
C THR A 639 10.49 0.90 -19.13
N LYS A 640 11.10 0.95 -20.30
CA LYS A 640 10.59 1.74 -21.41
C LYS A 640 9.25 1.21 -21.92
N GLU A 641 9.10 -0.11 -22.02
CA GLU A 641 7.83 -0.76 -22.38
C GLU A 641 6.74 -0.38 -21.39
N TYR A 642 6.99 -0.51 -20.07
CA TYR A 642 6.04 -0.11 -19.02
C TYR A 642 5.55 1.33 -19.19
N ASN A 643 6.46 2.25 -19.41
CA ASN A 643 6.13 3.67 -19.59
C ASN A 643 5.41 3.99 -20.90
N SER A 644 5.47 3.08 -21.89
CA SER A 644 4.88 3.29 -23.22
C SER A 644 3.57 2.55 -23.49
N ILE A 645 3.19 1.58 -22.64
CA ILE A 645 1.92 0.87 -22.80
C ILE A 645 0.72 1.84 -22.79
N LEU A 646 -0.38 1.41 -23.39
CA LEU A 646 -1.63 2.19 -23.44
C LEU A 646 -1.42 3.64 -23.93
N ASN A 647 -0.63 3.78 -24.99
CA ASN A 647 -0.23 5.08 -25.60
C ASN A 647 0.48 6.01 -24.59
N GLY A 648 1.31 5.45 -23.71
CA GLY A 648 2.08 6.20 -22.73
C GLY A 648 1.28 6.73 -21.55
N LYS A 649 0.16 6.08 -21.20
CA LYS A 649 -0.64 6.46 -20.01
C LYS A 649 0.23 6.59 -18.77
N TRP A 650 1.22 5.73 -18.62
CA TRP A 650 2.12 5.67 -17.46
C TRP A 650 3.50 6.26 -17.72
N ASP A 651 3.68 7.07 -18.78
CA ASP A 651 4.98 7.67 -19.08
C ASP A 651 5.53 8.49 -17.90
N GLY A 652 6.70 8.06 -17.43
CA GLY A 652 7.38 8.62 -16.25
C GLY A 652 7.02 8.00 -14.91
N MET A 653 6.07 7.03 -14.87
CA MET A 653 5.66 6.35 -13.63
C MET A 653 6.69 5.31 -13.18
N MET A 654 7.23 4.50 -14.12
CA MET A 654 8.15 3.44 -13.75
C MET A 654 9.60 3.89 -13.90
N LYS A 655 10.35 3.76 -12.80
CA LYS A 655 11.79 3.97 -12.70
C LYS A 655 12.39 2.97 -11.71
N LEU A 656 13.65 2.59 -11.94
CA LEU A 656 14.39 1.82 -10.93
C LEU A 656 14.68 2.70 -9.71
N ALA A 657 15.16 3.91 -9.96
CA ALA A 657 15.47 4.90 -8.93
C ALA A 657 15.62 6.31 -9.54
N PRO A 658 15.46 7.38 -8.77
CA PRO A 658 15.98 8.70 -9.11
C PRO A 658 17.51 8.64 -9.29
N GLY A 659 18.05 9.51 -10.17
CA GLY A 659 19.48 9.50 -10.51
C GLY A 659 20.44 9.83 -9.34
N TRP A 660 19.92 10.30 -8.21
CA TRP A 660 20.70 10.71 -7.04
C TRP A 660 20.86 9.60 -5.99
N CYS A 661 20.12 8.49 -6.10
CA CYS A 661 20.23 7.37 -5.16
C CYS A 661 20.12 6.01 -5.89
N ALA A 662 20.12 4.91 -5.13
CA ALA A 662 19.98 3.54 -5.55
C ALA A 662 21.10 3.03 -6.48
N LEU A 663 22.12 2.49 -5.86
CA LEU A 663 23.30 1.94 -6.54
C LEU A 663 22.95 0.76 -7.47
N TYR A 664 21.92 -0.02 -7.11
CA TYR A 664 21.51 -1.21 -7.86
C TYR A 664 21.08 -0.92 -9.32
N GLN A 665 20.71 0.33 -9.63
CA GLN A 665 20.40 0.71 -11.03
C GLN A 665 21.64 0.70 -11.95
N LYS A 666 22.85 0.81 -11.41
CA LYS A 666 24.09 0.89 -12.19
C LYS A 666 24.49 -0.48 -12.75
N MET A 667 25.26 -0.45 -13.83
CA MET A 667 25.90 -1.64 -14.37
C MET A 667 27.16 -1.98 -13.57
N PRO A 668 27.32 -3.20 -13.03
CA PRO A 668 28.60 -3.65 -12.45
C PRO A 668 29.73 -3.62 -13.46
N LYS A 669 30.95 -3.41 -13.00
CA LYS A 669 32.13 -3.47 -13.87
C LYS A 669 32.33 -4.91 -14.34
N VAL A 670 32.67 -5.09 -15.60
CA VAL A 670 33.06 -6.38 -16.18
C VAL A 670 34.31 -6.20 -17.05
N THR A 671 35.08 -7.27 -17.18
CA THR A 671 36.29 -7.28 -18.00
C THR A 671 36.02 -8.11 -19.26
N VAL A 672 36.33 -7.53 -20.41
CA VAL A 672 36.23 -8.20 -21.72
C VAL A 672 37.63 -8.35 -22.32
N ASN A 673 37.96 -9.55 -22.77
CA ASN A 673 39.22 -9.87 -23.43
C ASN A 673 39.05 -9.77 -24.94
N PRO A 674 39.62 -8.75 -25.60
CA PRO A 674 39.24 -8.35 -26.97
C PRO A 674 39.56 -9.40 -28.04
N ASN A 675 40.54 -10.27 -27.80
CA ASN A 675 40.98 -11.28 -28.76
C ASN A 675 40.43 -12.69 -28.46
N THR A 676 39.47 -12.80 -27.55
CA THR A 676 38.92 -14.09 -27.14
C THR A 676 37.43 -14.16 -27.54
N VAL A 677 37.07 -15.16 -28.33
CA VAL A 677 35.66 -15.42 -28.69
C VAL A 677 34.94 -15.94 -27.47
N GLU A 678 33.78 -15.36 -27.17
CA GLU A 678 32.94 -15.80 -26.05
C GLU A 678 32.43 -17.23 -26.25
N LYS A 679 32.38 -17.97 -25.15
CA LYS A 679 31.81 -19.31 -25.09
C LYS A 679 31.04 -19.46 -23.77
N PRO A 680 29.83 -20.04 -23.79
CA PRO A 680 29.09 -20.30 -22.55
C PRO A 680 29.98 -21.03 -21.53
N ALA A 681 30.01 -20.51 -20.31
CA ALA A 681 30.73 -21.11 -19.22
C ALA A 681 30.01 -22.37 -18.73
N ASP A 682 30.76 -23.37 -18.31
CA ASP A 682 30.21 -24.50 -17.56
C ASP A 682 29.83 -24.00 -16.13
N LEU A 683 28.53 -23.99 -15.84
CA LEU A 683 27.99 -23.63 -14.54
C LEU A 683 27.79 -24.84 -13.63
N SER A 684 28.27 -26.03 -14.03
CA SER A 684 28.23 -27.19 -13.16
C SER A 684 29.10 -26.95 -11.92
N CYS A 685 28.52 -27.13 -10.76
CA CYS A 685 29.25 -27.06 -9.50
C CYS A 685 29.74 -28.44 -9.11
N ASP A 686 31.04 -28.58 -8.90
CA ASP A 686 31.61 -29.79 -8.29
C ASP A 686 31.41 -29.70 -6.78
N ASN A 687 30.26 -30.17 -6.29
CA ASN A 687 29.86 -30.17 -4.85
C ASN A 687 30.79 -30.97 -3.94
N LYS A 688 32.05 -31.15 -4.27
CA LYS A 688 32.99 -31.97 -3.52
C LYS A 688 33.42 -31.38 -2.17
N LYS A 689 33.10 -30.12 -1.89
CA LYS A 689 33.32 -29.51 -0.59
C LYS A 689 32.01 -29.01 -0.01
N ASN A 690 31.37 -29.86 0.76
CA ASN A 690 30.28 -29.43 1.59
C ASN A 690 30.84 -28.68 2.80
N TRP A 691 30.96 -27.35 2.72
CA TRP A 691 31.47 -26.54 3.83
C TRP A 691 30.54 -26.58 5.07
N LEU A 692 29.24 -26.89 4.90
CA LEU A 692 28.31 -27.12 6.01
C LEU A 692 28.69 -28.34 6.87
N ASP A 693 29.40 -29.32 6.30
CA ASP A 693 29.90 -30.46 7.09
C ASP A 693 30.96 -30.05 8.12
N SER A 694 31.52 -28.84 7.97
CA SER A 694 32.48 -28.23 8.90
C SER A 694 31.95 -26.99 9.61
N CYS A 695 30.68 -26.65 9.45
CA CYS A 695 30.05 -25.49 10.06
C CYS A 695 29.20 -25.88 11.27
N PHE A 696 29.28 -25.08 12.32
CA PHE A 696 28.30 -25.09 13.40
C PHE A 696 27.15 -24.16 13.03
N VAL A 697 25.95 -24.71 12.95
CA VAL A 697 24.73 -23.88 12.83
C VAL A 697 24.24 -23.57 14.24
N VAL A 698 24.26 -22.32 14.63
CA VAL A 698 23.82 -21.88 15.96
C VAL A 698 22.67 -20.88 15.78
N ASP A 699 21.57 -21.18 16.44
CA ASP A 699 20.49 -20.22 16.60
C ASP A 699 20.96 -19.12 17.57
N LEU A 700 21.09 -17.89 17.07
CA LEU A 700 21.56 -16.74 17.86
C LEU A 700 20.66 -16.43 19.06
N ARG A 701 19.44 -16.96 19.10
CA ARG A 701 18.57 -16.85 20.28
C ARG A 701 19.09 -17.64 21.50
N ASN A 702 19.97 -18.60 21.27
CA ASN A 702 20.53 -19.47 22.30
C ASN A 702 21.93 -19.02 22.78
N TYR A 703 22.18 -17.73 22.85
CA TYR A 703 23.44 -17.23 23.39
C TYR A 703 23.48 -17.34 24.92
N SER A 704 24.63 -17.69 25.48
CA SER A 704 24.85 -17.75 26.92
C SER A 704 25.45 -16.47 27.49
N LYS A 705 26.10 -15.66 26.64
CA LYS A 705 26.75 -14.41 27.04
C LYS A 705 26.88 -13.46 25.85
N ILE A 706 26.63 -12.18 26.10
CA ILE A 706 26.90 -11.09 25.16
C ILE A 706 28.13 -10.33 25.67
N SER A 707 29.08 -10.02 24.78
CA SER A 707 30.26 -9.23 25.15
C SER A 707 29.89 -7.76 25.34
N ASN A 708 30.65 -7.07 26.17
CA ASN A 708 30.51 -5.64 26.47
C ASN A 708 29.16 -5.27 27.12
N ASP A 709 28.88 -3.97 27.18
CA ASP A 709 27.65 -3.39 27.70
C ASP A 709 26.43 -3.60 26.79
N ALA A 710 26.43 -4.66 26.03
CA ALA A 710 25.40 -5.02 25.08
C ALA A 710 24.00 -5.15 25.72
N GLN A 711 23.93 -5.37 27.04
CA GLN A 711 22.64 -5.30 27.76
C GLN A 711 21.96 -3.94 27.64
N GLN A 712 22.69 -2.87 27.31
CA GLN A 712 22.15 -1.55 27.09
C GLN A 712 21.94 -1.21 25.60
N SER A 713 22.50 -1.99 24.70
CA SER A 713 22.61 -1.60 23.28
C SER A 713 22.02 -2.58 22.28
N ILE A 714 21.38 -3.68 22.68
CA ILE A 714 20.50 -4.39 21.77
C ILE A 714 19.24 -3.54 21.61
N ARG A 715 19.37 -2.44 20.90
CA ARG A 715 18.28 -1.60 20.46
C ARG A 715 17.71 -2.21 19.20
N LEU A 716 16.61 -2.89 19.33
CA LEU A 716 15.84 -3.40 18.23
C LEU A 716 15.04 -2.30 17.50
N VAL A 717 15.30 -1.03 17.81
CA VAL A 717 14.45 0.11 17.41
C VAL A 717 14.94 0.81 16.15
N ASP A 718 16.21 0.69 15.80
CA ASP A 718 16.80 1.39 14.66
C ASP A 718 16.92 0.53 13.40
N GLY A 719 15.99 -0.37 13.20
CA GLY A 719 16.04 -1.26 12.06
C GLY A 719 17.12 -2.34 12.22
N ILE A 720 17.54 -2.90 11.12
CA ILE A 720 18.58 -3.92 11.10
C ILE A 720 19.82 -3.37 11.78
N GLY A 721 20.13 -3.89 12.97
CA GLY A 721 21.12 -3.35 13.89
C GLY A 721 22.45 -3.03 13.24
N TYR A 722 22.86 -1.80 13.40
CA TYR A 722 24.17 -1.33 12.99
C TYR A 722 25.29 -1.74 13.94
N ASP A 723 24.93 -2.24 15.13
CA ASP A 723 25.87 -2.61 16.17
C ASP A 723 26.16 -4.10 16.13
N TRP A 724 27.38 -4.43 15.76
CA TRP A 724 27.89 -5.79 15.81
C TRP A 724 28.27 -6.13 17.24
N HIS A 725 27.63 -7.13 17.81
CA HIS A 725 28.00 -7.66 19.12
C HIS A 725 28.57 -9.06 18.97
N VAL A 726 29.64 -9.31 19.73
CA VAL A 726 30.17 -10.67 19.86
C VAL A 726 29.32 -11.43 20.87
N VAL A 727 28.63 -12.46 20.43
CA VAL A 727 27.86 -13.36 21.29
C VAL A 727 28.66 -14.63 21.56
N GLN A 728 28.73 -15.05 22.83
CA GLN A 728 29.25 -16.33 23.19
C GLN A 728 28.17 -17.38 23.03
N LEU A 729 28.43 -18.34 22.15
CA LEU A 729 27.55 -19.48 21.95
C LEU A 729 27.76 -20.47 23.10
N GLY A 730 26.67 -20.96 23.68
CA GLY A 730 26.67 -21.92 24.78
C GLY A 730 27.10 -23.33 24.39
#